data_39760369aa39fe7b649ed2832081e3bb
#
_entry.id   39760369aa39fe7b649ed2832081e3bb
#
_cell.length_a   1.000
_cell.length_b   1.000
_cell.length_c   1.000
_cell.angle_alpha   90.00
_cell.angle_beta   90.00
_cell.angle_gamma   90.00
#
_symmetry.space_group_name_H-M   'P 1'
#
loop_
_entity.id
_entity.type
_entity.pdbx_description
1 polymer ?
#
loop_
_entity_poly.entity_id
_entity_poly.type
_entity_poly.pdbx_seq_one_letter_code
_entity_poly.pdbx_strand_id
1 'polypeptide(L)'
;MKFTEKLFGTHSERELKRIYPIVDKIEALRPTMQALTDEELRAKTKEYKDRYNGGESLDSILPEAFATVREAAKRSLGMEHHRVQLIGGIILHQGRIAEMKTGEGKTLVSTLPAYLNALTGRGVHIVTVNDYLANRDAEWMGKVHRFLGLTVGVVLNDMKNDERRQQYACDITYITNNELGFDYLRDNMVIYKEQLVQRELAYCIIDEVDSVLIDEARTPLIISGQSSKSTKLYETADILAHQMQRGEASGEMTKMTAIMGEEIEETGDFIVNEKDKFVTLTDDGVKKVENFFHIENLSDPENLEIQHNVILALRANYLMHRDKDYVVKDDEVLIVDEFTGRIMPGRRSPTGPHQAIEAKEHVKVRRESKTLATITFQNFFNKYEKKAGMTGTALTEEQEFRDIYGMDVIEIPTNRPVIRVDMDDAVYMTKKEKFHAVVEEVKEAHAVNQPVLVGTITIETSELISKMLRREGIPHQVLNAKFHELEAEIVAHAGEAGAVTIATNMAGRGDGIKLDDVAKAAGGLKIIGTERHESRRIDNQLRGRSGRQGDPGEARFYISLEDDLMRLFGSEKLMGIFKSLGVPENEQIEHKMLSSAIEKAQKKIEGNNYGIRKNLLDYDQVNNEQREIIYKERRRVLDGESMRDTIFKMIADTIDNTVDLCIGENTEQSEWDLTELNEMLLSIMPVKAVTKERVEKISKNELKQQLKEEAVKLYEEKEAEFPEEEQIRELERVVLLKVIDQKWMDHIDDMDQLREGIGLQAYGQRDPKVEYKMAAYDMFNEMLESIQQDTVRLLFHVRVEQKVEREQVAKVTGTNKDESGPRKPVQRAERKIYPNDPCPCGSGKKYKQCCGRKPV
;
A
#
# COMPACT_ATOMS: atom_id res chain seq x y z
N MET A 1 26.04 -22.24 3.64
CA MET A 1 26.54 -22.15 2.25
C MET A 1 26.43 -23.50 1.58
N LYS A 2 25.73 -23.55 0.44
CA LYS A 2 25.65 -24.79 -0.37
C LYS A 2 27.04 -25.10 -0.94
N PHE A 3 27.38 -26.37 -1.12
CA PHE A 3 28.70 -26.83 -1.61
C PHE A 3 29.12 -26.15 -2.93
N THR A 4 28.13 -25.87 -3.78
CA THR A 4 28.29 -25.12 -5.05
C THR A 4 28.74 -23.67 -4.84
N GLU A 5 28.30 -23.00 -3.78
CA GLU A 5 28.68 -21.62 -3.46
C GLU A 5 30.13 -21.50 -2.99
N LYS A 6 30.67 -22.55 -2.36
CA LYS A 6 32.09 -22.61 -1.98
C LYS A 6 33.03 -22.75 -3.18
N LEU A 7 32.56 -23.36 -4.28
CA LEU A 7 33.37 -23.62 -5.47
C LEU A 7 33.29 -22.50 -6.52
N PHE A 8 32.12 -21.89 -6.70
CA PHE A 8 31.81 -20.96 -7.77
C PHE A 8 31.49 -19.52 -7.31
N GLY A 9 31.54 -19.27 -6.01
CA GLY A 9 31.12 -18.01 -5.41
C GLY A 9 29.58 -17.87 -5.37
N THR A 10 29.10 -16.85 -4.64
CA THR A 10 27.68 -16.48 -4.56
C THR A 10 27.17 -15.94 -5.90
N HIS A 11 25.85 -15.83 -6.05
CA HIS A 11 25.27 -15.19 -7.22
C HIS A 11 25.77 -13.74 -7.36
N SER A 12 25.75 -12.98 -6.28
CA SER A 12 26.24 -11.60 -6.25
C SER A 12 27.71 -11.48 -6.66
N GLU A 13 28.59 -12.34 -6.15
CA GLU A 13 30.02 -12.31 -6.52
C GLU A 13 30.27 -12.55 -8.03
N ARG A 14 29.48 -13.41 -8.65
CA ARG A 14 29.60 -13.67 -10.11
C ARG A 14 29.13 -12.47 -10.93
N GLU A 15 28.05 -11.85 -10.52
CA GLU A 15 27.53 -10.65 -11.20
C GLU A 15 28.45 -9.45 -11.03
N LEU A 16 29.03 -9.27 -9.84
CA LEU A 16 30.01 -8.21 -9.58
C LEU A 16 31.22 -8.33 -10.50
N LYS A 17 31.71 -9.56 -10.78
CA LYS A 17 32.81 -9.77 -11.74
C LYS A 17 32.51 -9.27 -13.16
N ARG A 18 31.23 -9.29 -13.56
CA ARG A 18 30.78 -8.75 -14.87
C ARG A 18 30.71 -7.22 -14.85
N ILE A 19 30.44 -6.64 -13.69
CA ILE A 19 30.26 -5.20 -13.51
C ILE A 19 31.61 -4.48 -13.36
N TYR A 20 32.61 -5.07 -12.72
CA TYR A 20 33.91 -4.43 -12.50
C TYR A 20 34.55 -3.83 -13.75
N PRO A 21 34.57 -4.47 -14.94
CA PRO A 21 35.15 -3.85 -16.13
C PRO A 21 34.44 -2.57 -16.58
N ILE A 22 33.12 -2.43 -16.28
CA ILE A 22 32.36 -1.22 -16.57
C ILE A 22 32.77 -0.11 -15.59
N VAL A 23 32.94 -0.44 -14.32
CA VAL A 23 33.42 0.49 -13.30
C VAL A 23 34.82 0.99 -13.63
N ASP A 24 35.72 0.09 -14.08
CA ASP A 24 37.08 0.46 -14.49
C ASP A 24 37.07 1.47 -15.65
N LYS A 25 36.13 1.32 -16.60
CA LYS A 25 35.95 2.31 -17.69
C LYS A 25 35.48 3.66 -17.15
N ILE A 26 34.53 3.67 -16.19
CA ILE A 26 34.06 4.91 -15.57
C ILE A 26 35.20 5.62 -14.85
N GLU A 27 36.00 4.89 -14.10
CA GLU A 27 37.16 5.45 -13.37
C GLU A 27 38.22 5.97 -14.30
N ALA A 28 38.46 5.30 -15.42
CA ALA A 28 39.41 5.76 -16.44
C ALA A 28 39.01 7.12 -17.08
N LEU A 29 37.74 7.43 -17.14
CA LEU A 29 37.22 8.70 -17.67
C LEU A 29 37.31 9.87 -16.66
N ARG A 30 37.68 9.62 -15.42
CA ARG A 30 37.77 10.63 -14.36
C ARG A 30 38.65 11.84 -14.75
N PRO A 31 39.90 11.68 -15.24
CA PRO A 31 40.73 12.83 -15.63
C PRO A 31 40.09 13.65 -16.74
N THR A 32 39.44 12.98 -17.70
CA THR A 32 38.78 13.64 -18.83
C THR A 32 37.65 14.54 -18.34
N MET A 33 36.78 14.04 -17.42
CA MET A 33 35.68 14.83 -16.89
C MET A 33 36.15 15.97 -15.99
N GLN A 34 37.23 15.77 -15.24
CA GLN A 34 37.83 16.80 -14.38
C GLN A 34 38.41 17.97 -15.17
N ALA A 35 38.85 17.73 -16.40
CA ALA A 35 39.42 18.75 -17.27
C ALA A 35 38.35 19.67 -17.91
N LEU A 36 37.07 19.25 -17.93
CA LEU A 36 35.96 20.03 -18.50
C LEU A 36 35.59 21.21 -17.61
N THR A 37 35.22 22.31 -18.22
CA THR A 37 34.54 23.42 -17.52
C THR A 37 33.13 23.04 -17.14
N ASP A 38 32.48 23.81 -16.25
CA ASP A 38 31.10 23.57 -15.85
C ASP A 38 30.11 23.62 -17.02
N GLU A 39 30.37 24.52 -17.99
CA GLU A 39 29.56 24.64 -19.19
C GLU A 39 29.73 23.46 -20.13
N GLU A 40 30.93 22.97 -20.30
CA GLU A 40 31.24 21.79 -21.11
C GLU A 40 30.69 20.53 -20.48
N LEU A 41 30.75 20.40 -19.13
CA LEU A 41 30.20 19.28 -18.40
C LEU A 41 28.65 19.25 -18.53
N ARG A 42 28.00 20.42 -18.47
CA ARG A 42 26.55 20.55 -18.69
C ARG A 42 26.18 20.24 -20.14
N ALA A 43 27.00 20.64 -21.11
CA ALA A 43 26.77 20.38 -22.54
C ALA A 43 26.78 18.88 -22.87
N LYS A 44 27.46 18.04 -22.07
CA LYS A 44 27.44 16.59 -22.19
C LYS A 44 25.99 16.00 -22.12
N THR A 45 25.10 16.60 -21.36
CA THR A 45 23.72 16.17 -21.29
C THR A 45 23.00 16.24 -22.64
N LYS A 46 23.24 17.34 -23.39
CA LYS A 46 22.69 17.47 -24.74
C LYS A 46 23.33 16.47 -25.70
N GLU A 47 24.67 16.33 -25.64
CA GLU A 47 25.40 15.35 -26.45
C GLU A 47 24.83 13.93 -26.24
N TYR A 48 24.62 13.51 -25.00
CA TYR A 48 24.09 12.19 -24.71
C TYR A 48 22.63 12.02 -25.15
N LYS A 49 21.78 13.06 -25.00
CA LYS A 49 20.42 13.04 -25.53
C LYS A 49 20.42 12.90 -27.06
N ASP A 50 21.30 13.62 -27.75
CA ASP A 50 21.41 13.56 -29.22
C ASP A 50 21.89 12.16 -29.68
N ARG A 51 22.88 11.58 -28.99
CA ARG A 51 23.37 10.20 -29.25
C ARG A 51 22.26 9.15 -29.03
N TYR A 52 21.53 9.26 -27.92
CA TYR A 52 20.40 8.37 -27.65
C TYR A 52 19.31 8.48 -28.72
N ASN A 53 18.94 9.70 -29.10
CA ASN A 53 17.97 9.95 -30.17
C ASN A 53 18.50 9.49 -31.56
N GLY A 54 19.79 9.44 -31.72
CA GLY A 54 20.46 8.86 -32.89
C GLY A 54 20.50 7.32 -32.90
N GLY A 55 19.92 6.66 -31.88
CA GLY A 55 19.81 5.20 -31.79
C GLY A 55 20.91 4.51 -30.97
N GLU A 56 21.78 5.25 -30.27
CA GLU A 56 22.76 4.65 -29.36
C GLU A 56 22.06 4.18 -28.07
N SER A 57 22.45 3.00 -27.56
CA SER A 57 21.86 2.47 -26.34
C SER A 57 22.34 3.19 -25.07
N LEU A 58 21.50 3.24 -24.03
CA LEU A 58 21.90 3.78 -22.74
C LEU A 58 23.09 3.03 -22.12
N ASP A 59 23.19 1.71 -22.35
CA ASP A 59 24.32 0.91 -21.87
C ASP A 59 25.65 1.34 -22.48
N SER A 60 25.67 1.80 -23.75
CA SER A 60 26.85 2.34 -24.41
C SER A 60 27.24 3.70 -23.82
N ILE A 61 26.26 4.55 -23.51
CA ILE A 61 26.47 5.90 -22.96
C ILE A 61 26.82 5.84 -21.46
N LEU A 62 26.45 4.76 -20.75
CA LEU A 62 26.53 4.62 -19.28
C LEU A 62 27.92 5.01 -18.71
N PRO A 63 29.07 4.53 -19.22
CA PRO A 63 30.35 4.86 -18.61
C PRO A 63 30.63 6.36 -18.61
N GLU A 64 30.36 7.04 -19.71
CA GLU A 64 30.56 8.49 -19.85
C GLU A 64 29.56 9.28 -18.99
N ALA A 65 28.27 8.88 -19.00
CA ALA A 65 27.24 9.52 -18.21
C ALA A 65 27.51 9.40 -16.70
N PHE A 66 27.92 8.23 -16.22
CA PHE A 66 28.27 8.05 -14.81
C PHE A 66 29.50 8.84 -14.39
N ALA A 67 30.53 8.91 -15.24
CA ALA A 67 31.70 9.75 -15.01
C ALA A 67 31.31 11.24 -14.94
N THR A 68 30.38 11.68 -15.79
CA THR A 68 29.83 13.05 -15.79
C THR A 68 29.10 13.37 -14.49
N VAL A 69 28.19 12.48 -14.04
CA VAL A 69 27.47 12.64 -12.77
C VAL A 69 28.42 12.63 -11.58
N ARG A 70 29.41 11.76 -11.57
CA ARG A 70 30.43 11.68 -10.51
C ARG A 70 31.13 13.00 -10.32
N GLU A 71 31.58 13.63 -11.43
CA GLU A 71 32.24 14.93 -11.39
C GLU A 71 31.25 16.06 -11.01
N ALA A 72 30.03 16.03 -11.54
CA ALA A 72 29.01 17.00 -11.18
C ALA A 72 28.65 16.94 -9.67
N ALA A 73 28.55 15.75 -9.11
CA ALA A 73 28.29 15.55 -7.66
C ALA A 73 29.45 16.12 -6.81
N LYS A 74 30.70 15.91 -7.25
CA LYS A 74 31.86 16.48 -6.58
C LYS A 74 31.84 18.00 -6.59
N ARG A 75 31.47 18.63 -7.72
CA ARG A 75 31.43 20.09 -7.86
C ARG A 75 30.24 20.71 -7.12
N SER A 76 29.06 20.11 -7.22
CA SER A 76 27.82 20.67 -6.66
C SER A 76 27.57 20.34 -5.19
N LEU A 77 28.04 19.19 -4.72
CA LEU A 77 27.81 18.70 -3.34
C LEU A 77 29.10 18.52 -2.54
N GLY A 78 30.27 18.57 -3.15
CA GLY A 78 31.52 18.18 -2.51
C GLY A 78 31.69 16.68 -2.29
N MET A 79 30.78 15.85 -2.89
CA MET A 79 30.76 14.40 -2.72
C MET A 79 31.11 13.69 -4.02
N GLU A 80 32.14 12.88 -4.00
CA GLU A 80 32.52 12.04 -5.14
C GLU A 80 32.09 10.60 -4.88
N HIS A 81 31.42 9.97 -5.86
CA HIS A 81 31.01 8.59 -5.75
C HIS A 81 32.15 7.62 -5.55
N HIS A 82 32.05 6.76 -4.56
CA HIS A 82 32.99 5.66 -4.36
C HIS A 82 32.77 4.53 -5.38
N ARG A 83 33.79 3.69 -5.57
CA ARG A 83 33.73 2.54 -6.48
C ARG A 83 32.49 1.64 -6.23
N VAL A 84 32.19 1.35 -4.96
CA VAL A 84 30.99 0.54 -4.58
C VAL A 84 29.67 1.23 -4.94
N GLN A 85 29.64 2.56 -4.93
CA GLN A 85 28.47 3.34 -5.33
C GLN A 85 28.27 3.33 -6.86
N LEU A 86 29.36 3.32 -7.65
CA LEU A 86 29.26 3.13 -9.10
C LEU A 86 28.66 1.75 -9.44
N ILE A 87 29.05 0.71 -8.70
CA ILE A 87 28.47 -0.64 -8.82
C ILE A 87 26.98 -0.59 -8.54
N GLY A 88 26.57 0.06 -7.45
CA GLY A 88 25.14 0.24 -7.09
C GLY A 88 24.35 0.92 -8.20
N GLY A 89 24.89 1.98 -8.77
CA GLY A 89 24.27 2.69 -9.89
C GLY A 89 24.06 1.82 -11.13
N ILE A 90 25.04 0.95 -11.46
CA ILE A 90 24.93 0.02 -12.59
C ILE A 90 23.84 -1.02 -12.35
N ILE A 91 23.78 -1.59 -11.14
CA ILE A 91 22.77 -2.59 -10.75
C ILE A 91 21.37 -1.97 -10.85
N LEU A 92 21.19 -0.73 -10.34
CA LEU A 92 19.92 -0.01 -10.45
C LEU A 92 19.54 0.26 -11.91
N HIS A 93 20.52 0.64 -12.76
CA HIS A 93 20.24 0.83 -14.19
C HIS A 93 19.78 -0.46 -14.86
N GLN A 94 20.27 -1.62 -14.43
CA GLN A 94 19.89 -2.93 -14.93
C GLN A 94 18.49 -3.38 -14.49
N GLY A 95 17.78 -2.60 -13.68
CA GLY A 95 16.45 -2.97 -13.17
C GLY A 95 16.48 -4.02 -12.06
N ARG A 96 17.51 -4.02 -11.26
CA ARG A 96 17.76 -5.01 -10.18
C ARG A 96 17.74 -4.33 -8.82
N ILE A 97 17.84 -5.09 -7.75
CA ILE A 97 17.92 -4.57 -6.38
C ILE A 97 19.38 -4.51 -5.93
N ALA A 98 19.82 -3.30 -5.59
CA ALA A 98 21.13 -3.04 -5.00
C ALA A 98 21.03 -3.15 -3.46
N GLU A 99 21.51 -4.24 -2.88
CA GLU A 99 21.65 -4.31 -1.43
C GLU A 99 22.96 -3.64 -1.01
N MET A 100 22.82 -2.42 -0.48
CA MET A 100 23.92 -1.64 0.08
C MET A 100 23.65 -1.41 1.56
N LYS A 101 24.59 -1.75 2.42
CA LYS A 101 24.43 -1.58 3.87
C LYS A 101 24.08 -0.14 4.21
N THR A 102 23.37 0.05 5.30
CA THR A 102 22.96 1.40 5.76
C THR A 102 24.19 2.27 5.98
N GLY A 103 24.18 3.52 5.51
CA GLY A 103 25.30 4.43 5.61
C GLY A 103 26.27 4.40 4.41
N GLU A 104 26.05 3.56 3.40
CA GLU A 104 26.86 3.51 2.17
C GLU A 104 26.48 4.59 1.14
N GLY A 105 25.54 5.48 1.45
CA GLY A 105 25.17 6.62 0.60
C GLY A 105 24.27 6.26 -0.57
N LYS A 106 23.29 5.39 -0.38
CA LYS A 106 22.27 4.99 -1.37
C LYS A 106 21.62 6.16 -2.10
N THR A 107 21.30 7.23 -1.38
CA THR A 107 20.70 8.44 -1.95
C THR A 107 21.59 9.07 -3.04
N LEU A 108 22.91 9.10 -2.83
CA LEU A 108 23.85 9.60 -3.84
C LEU A 108 23.94 8.62 -5.03
N VAL A 109 23.88 7.31 -4.78
CA VAL A 109 23.93 6.27 -5.83
C VAL A 109 22.78 6.45 -6.81
N SER A 110 21.59 6.77 -6.34
CA SER A 110 20.41 6.94 -7.20
C SER A 110 20.56 8.00 -8.27
N THR A 111 21.46 9.00 -8.05
CA THR A 111 21.71 10.06 -9.03
C THR A 111 22.30 9.55 -10.34
N LEU A 112 23.07 8.48 -10.31
CA LEU A 112 23.73 7.88 -11.48
C LEU A 112 22.72 7.30 -12.48
N PRO A 113 21.88 6.31 -12.10
CA PRO A 113 20.89 5.74 -13.01
C PRO A 113 19.74 6.71 -13.30
N ALA A 114 19.40 7.61 -12.36
CA ALA A 114 18.36 8.61 -12.59
C ALA A 114 18.76 9.56 -13.73
N TYR A 115 19.98 10.08 -13.72
CA TYR A 115 20.50 10.91 -14.80
C TYR A 115 20.51 10.18 -16.15
N LEU A 116 21.08 8.97 -16.18
CA LEU A 116 21.19 8.19 -17.41
C LEU A 116 19.81 7.90 -18.03
N ASN A 117 18.85 7.47 -17.23
CA ASN A 117 17.52 7.15 -17.76
C ASN A 117 16.66 8.41 -18.05
N ALA A 118 16.94 9.54 -17.41
CA ALA A 118 16.30 10.82 -17.72
C ALA A 118 16.67 11.35 -19.12
N LEU A 119 17.78 10.89 -19.70
CA LEU A 119 18.18 11.25 -21.07
C LEU A 119 17.16 10.81 -22.13
N THR A 120 16.34 9.81 -21.84
CA THR A 120 15.26 9.35 -22.72
C THR A 120 14.14 10.37 -22.88
N GLY A 121 14.02 11.35 -22.00
CA GLY A 121 12.93 12.34 -21.97
C GLY A 121 11.60 11.80 -21.48
N ARG A 122 11.49 10.50 -21.13
CA ARG A 122 10.25 9.83 -20.70
C ARG A 122 9.93 10.02 -19.22
N GLY A 123 10.87 10.54 -18.44
CA GLY A 123 10.76 10.77 -17.00
C GLY A 123 11.26 9.61 -16.15
N VAL A 124 11.79 9.96 -14.98
CA VAL A 124 12.28 9.01 -13.97
C VAL A 124 11.60 9.34 -12.65
N HIS A 125 11.05 8.33 -11.99
CA HIS A 125 10.47 8.47 -10.65
C HIS A 125 11.42 7.90 -9.60
N ILE A 126 11.76 8.70 -8.58
CA ILE A 126 12.48 8.24 -7.40
C ILE A 126 11.48 8.15 -6.27
N VAL A 127 11.22 6.92 -5.84
CA VAL A 127 10.15 6.59 -4.90
C VAL A 127 10.71 6.44 -3.50
N THR A 128 10.14 7.14 -2.54
CA THR A 128 10.53 7.10 -1.13
C THR A 128 9.33 6.73 -0.25
N VAL A 129 9.58 6.53 1.05
CA VAL A 129 8.53 6.08 1.99
C VAL A 129 7.74 7.23 2.64
N ASN A 130 8.20 8.48 2.56
CA ASN A 130 7.49 9.63 3.14
C ASN A 130 7.86 10.96 2.47
N ASP A 131 7.04 11.98 2.65
CA ASP A 131 7.17 13.31 2.06
C ASP A 131 8.45 14.04 2.49
N TYR A 132 8.87 13.85 3.75
CA TYR A 132 10.11 14.45 4.25
C TYR A 132 11.32 13.99 3.43
N LEU A 133 11.47 12.68 3.22
CA LEU A 133 12.56 12.12 2.42
C LEU A 133 12.46 12.55 0.98
N ALA A 134 11.26 12.55 0.38
CA ALA A 134 11.05 12.99 -0.99
C ALA A 134 11.52 14.43 -1.18
N ASN A 135 11.13 15.33 -0.31
CA ASN A 135 11.50 16.75 -0.37
C ASN A 135 12.99 16.96 -0.10
N ARG A 136 13.54 16.36 0.95
CA ARG A 136 14.97 16.45 1.30
C ARG A 136 15.85 15.98 0.14
N ASP A 137 15.54 14.83 -0.44
CA ASP A 137 16.36 14.23 -1.49
C ASP A 137 16.22 14.97 -2.81
N ALA A 138 15.03 15.49 -3.13
CA ALA A 138 14.82 16.38 -4.28
C ALA A 138 15.62 17.68 -4.19
N GLU A 139 15.70 18.27 -2.99
CA GLU A 139 16.50 19.47 -2.77
C GLU A 139 18.00 19.18 -2.80
N TRP A 140 18.43 18.11 -2.15
CA TRP A 140 19.82 17.78 -1.98
C TRP A 140 20.42 17.19 -3.27
N MET A 141 19.92 16.07 -3.75
CA MET A 141 20.39 15.40 -4.97
C MET A 141 20.01 16.18 -6.23
N GLY A 142 18.90 16.91 -6.18
CA GLY A 142 18.47 17.78 -7.26
C GLY A 142 19.52 18.83 -7.66
N LYS A 143 20.45 19.20 -6.78
CA LYS A 143 21.56 20.08 -7.13
C LYS A 143 22.45 19.48 -8.23
N VAL A 144 22.71 18.18 -8.18
CA VAL A 144 23.51 17.47 -9.19
C VAL A 144 22.78 17.47 -10.54
N HIS A 145 21.51 17.14 -10.54
CA HIS A 145 20.71 17.06 -11.76
C HIS A 145 20.53 18.43 -12.43
N ARG A 146 20.20 19.46 -11.61
CA ARG A 146 20.06 20.84 -12.10
C ARG A 146 21.42 21.42 -12.60
N PHE A 147 22.52 21.05 -11.95
CA PHE A 147 23.87 21.42 -12.42
C PHE A 147 24.12 20.88 -13.82
N LEU A 148 23.64 19.66 -14.11
CA LEU A 148 23.74 19.03 -15.43
C LEU A 148 22.64 19.45 -16.43
N GLY A 149 21.73 20.34 -16.02
CA GLY A 149 20.71 20.91 -16.91
C GLY A 149 19.43 20.09 -17.00
N LEU A 150 19.20 19.14 -16.07
CA LEU A 150 17.94 18.42 -15.95
C LEU A 150 16.97 19.12 -14.99
N THR A 151 15.69 18.98 -15.23
CA THR A 151 14.62 19.46 -14.36
C THR A 151 14.31 18.43 -13.26
N VAL A 152 14.06 18.93 -12.04
CA VAL A 152 13.76 18.08 -10.88
C VAL A 152 12.50 18.59 -10.22
N GLY A 153 11.50 17.68 -10.08
CA GLY A 153 10.24 17.89 -9.41
C GLY A 153 10.14 17.08 -8.13
N VAL A 154 9.19 17.47 -7.27
CA VAL A 154 8.78 16.72 -6.09
C VAL A 154 7.27 16.74 -5.98
N VAL A 155 6.66 15.60 -5.71
CA VAL A 155 5.22 15.50 -5.47
C VAL A 155 4.99 15.16 -4.00
N LEU A 156 4.23 16.03 -3.33
CA LEU A 156 3.89 15.92 -1.91
C LEU A 156 2.37 15.80 -1.75
N ASN A 157 1.94 15.31 -0.60
CA ASN A 157 0.53 15.01 -0.32
C ASN A 157 -0.42 16.21 -0.53
N ASP A 158 -0.02 17.41 -0.08
CA ASP A 158 -0.90 18.61 -0.08
C ASP A 158 -1.00 19.30 -1.45
N MET A 159 -0.28 18.83 -2.48
CA MET A 159 -0.22 19.50 -3.79
C MET A 159 -1.51 19.33 -4.57
N LYS A 160 -1.92 20.39 -5.28
CA LYS A 160 -3.03 20.37 -6.23
C LYS A 160 -2.65 19.68 -7.54
N ASN A 161 -3.64 19.21 -8.30
CA ASN A 161 -3.40 18.49 -9.56
C ASN A 161 -2.55 19.27 -10.57
N ASP A 162 -2.75 20.59 -10.72
CA ASP A 162 -1.96 21.39 -11.65
C ASP A 162 -0.49 21.49 -11.24
N GLU A 163 -0.24 21.59 -9.94
CA GLU A 163 1.12 21.58 -9.38
C GLU A 163 1.75 20.21 -9.58
N ARG A 164 1.03 19.11 -9.28
CA ARG A 164 1.48 17.72 -9.50
C ARG A 164 1.87 17.50 -10.96
N ARG A 165 1.04 17.96 -11.91
CA ARG A 165 1.32 17.82 -13.34
C ARG A 165 2.64 18.49 -13.74
N GLN A 166 2.92 19.69 -13.21
CA GLN A 166 4.19 20.36 -13.44
C GLN A 166 5.37 19.58 -12.88
N GLN A 167 5.22 18.96 -11.70
CA GLN A 167 6.28 18.16 -11.11
C GLN A 167 6.52 16.86 -11.89
N TYR A 168 5.47 16.18 -12.33
CA TYR A 168 5.60 15.00 -13.19
C TYR A 168 6.16 15.30 -14.59
N ALA A 169 6.03 16.54 -15.07
CA ALA A 169 6.61 16.96 -16.33
C ALA A 169 8.14 17.13 -16.27
N CYS A 170 8.76 17.17 -15.09
CA CYS A 170 10.19 17.23 -14.91
C CYS A 170 10.90 15.95 -15.41
N ASP A 171 12.19 16.05 -15.70
CA ASP A 171 13.02 14.90 -16.12
C ASP A 171 13.11 13.83 -15.00
N ILE A 172 13.18 14.27 -13.74
CA ILE A 172 13.27 13.42 -12.56
C ILE A 172 12.28 13.94 -11.53
N THR A 173 11.43 13.05 -10.99
CA THR A 173 10.43 13.39 -9.99
C THR A 173 10.61 12.52 -8.74
N TYR A 174 10.76 13.17 -7.58
CA TYR A 174 10.75 12.52 -6.27
C TYR A 174 9.34 12.45 -5.74
N ILE A 175 8.94 11.32 -5.19
CA ILE A 175 7.56 11.09 -4.76
C ILE A 175 7.48 9.95 -3.75
N THR A 176 6.44 9.94 -2.92
CA THR A 176 6.14 8.78 -2.06
C THR A 176 5.45 7.67 -2.83
N ASN A 177 5.66 6.44 -2.39
CA ASN A 177 5.01 5.25 -2.95
C ASN A 177 3.48 5.35 -2.95
N ASN A 178 2.90 5.89 -1.88
CA ASN A 178 1.45 6.05 -1.73
C ASN A 178 0.89 7.06 -2.73
N GLU A 179 1.46 8.29 -2.77
CA GLU A 179 1.00 9.34 -3.67
C GLU A 179 1.14 8.96 -5.15
N LEU A 180 2.24 8.28 -5.49
CA LEU A 180 2.47 7.79 -6.84
C LEU A 180 1.38 6.82 -7.30
N GLY A 181 0.99 5.88 -6.44
CA GLY A 181 -0.08 4.94 -6.73
C GLY A 181 -1.47 5.56 -6.69
N PHE A 182 -1.71 6.50 -5.78
CA PHE A 182 -2.98 7.24 -5.75
C PHE A 182 -3.13 8.16 -6.96
N ASP A 183 -2.07 8.79 -7.43
CA ASP A 183 -2.13 9.60 -8.65
C ASP A 183 -2.44 8.73 -9.87
N TYR A 184 -1.89 7.50 -9.94
CA TYR A 184 -2.28 6.54 -10.97
C TYR A 184 -3.79 6.21 -10.92
N LEU A 185 -4.34 5.96 -9.74
CA LEU A 185 -5.76 5.68 -9.59
C LEU A 185 -6.60 6.93 -9.93
N ARG A 186 -6.20 8.12 -9.45
CA ARG A 186 -6.87 9.39 -9.75
C ARG A 186 -6.89 9.69 -11.26
N ASP A 187 -5.78 9.46 -11.95
CA ASP A 187 -5.67 9.64 -13.40
C ASP A 187 -6.64 8.74 -14.19
N ASN A 188 -6.94 7.57 -13.65
CA ASN A 188 -7.93 6.67 -14.24
C ASN A 188 -9.39 6.99 -13.83
N MET A 189 -9.62 8.08 -13.08
CA MET A 189 -10.94 8.56 -12.68
C MET A 189 -11.24 9.96 -13.23
N VAL A 190 -10.31 10.62 -13.93
CA VAL A 190 -10.50 11.95 -14.53
C VAL A 190 -11.44 11.87 -15.73
N ILE A 191 -12.16 12.95 -15.99
CA ILE A 191 -13.14 13.02 -17.09
C ILE A 191 -12.63 13.82 -18.30
N TYR A 192 -11.53 14.56 -18.14
CA TYR A 192 -10.87 15.29 -19.23
C TYR A 192 -9.38 14.93 -19.27
N LYS A 193 -8.82 14.86 -20.50
CA LYS A 193 -7.41 14.52 -20.72
C LYS A 193 -6.45 15.49 -20.04
N GLU A 194 -6.81 16.77 -19.98
CA GLU A 194 -6.04 17.84 -19.36
C GLU A 194 -5.91 17.69 -17.84
N GLN A 195 -6.76 16.87 -17.22
CA GLN A 195 -6.72 16.58 -15.78
C GLN A 195 -5.68 15.51 -15.41
N LEU A 196 -5.17 14.77 -16.38
CA LEU A 196 -4.12 13.78 -16.16
C LEU A 196 -2.87 14.44 -15.60
N VAL A 197 -2.29 13.84 -14.55
CA VAL A 197 -1.08 14.37 -13.92
C VAL A 197 0.16 13.57 -14.27
N GLN A 198 0.05 12.25 -14.39
CA GLN A 198 1.18 11.38 -14.70
C GLN A 198 1.45 11.28 -16.20
N ARG A 199 2.72 11.00 -16.52
CA ARG A 199 3.16 10.57 -17.84
C ARG A 199 3.27 9.04 -17.89
N GLU A 200 4.09 8.54 -18.81
CA GLU A 200 4.41 7.12 -18.91
C GLU A 200 5.15 6.61 -17.66
N LEU A 201 4.91 5.36 -17.30
CA LEU A 201 5.63 4.66 -16.25
C LEU A 201 6.89 3.98 -16.84
N ALA A 202 7.88 4.80 -17.25
CA ALA A 202 9.08 4.31 -17.95
C ALA A 202 10.10 3.69 -16.99
N TYR A 203 10.56 4.43 -15.99
CA TYR A 203 11.56 3.95 -15.05
C TYR A 203 11.33 4.48 -13.64
N CYS A 204 11.44 3.60 -12.65
CA CYS A 204 11.45 4.01 -11.25
C CYS A 204 12.63 3.40 -10.47
N ILE A 205 13.11 4.17 -9.50
CA ILE A 205 14.06 3.73 -8.48
C ILE A 205 13.33 3.78 -7.14
N ILE A 206 13.20 2.63 -6.47
CA ILE A 206 12.49 2.51 -5.19
C ILE A 206 13.53 2.50 -4.08
N ASP A 207 13.57 3.59 -3.30
CA ASP A 207 14.38 3.63 -2.08
C ASP A 207 13.70 2.88 -0.95
N GLU A 208 14.49 2.20 -0.13
CA GLU A 208 14.00 1.28 0.90
C GLU A 208 12.96 0.28 0.32
N VAL A 209 13.33 -0.35 -0.79
CA VAL A 209 12.47 -1.21 -1.61
C VAL A 209 11.79 -2.33 -0.80
N ASP A 210 12.42 -2.82 0.23
CA ASP A 210 11.87 -3.83 1.15
C ASP A 210 10.71 -3.28 2.01
N SER A 211 10.73 -2.01 2.40
CA SER A 211 9.58 -1.38 3.04
C SER A 211 8.42 -1.24 2.06
N VAL A 212 8.69 -0.69 0.90
CA VAL A 212 7.64 -0.38 -0.08
C VAL A 212 7.00 -1.65 -0.64
N LEU A 213 7.80 -2.62 -1.05
CA LEU A 213 7.32 -3.80 -1.78
C LEU A 213 7.04 -5.03 -0.91
N ILE A 214 7.47 -5.04 0.35
CA ILE A 214 7.22 -6.14 1.28
C ILE A 214 6.32 -5.69 2.44
N ASP A 215 6.73 -4.67 3.22
CA ASP A 215 5.98 -4.29 4.41
C ASP A 215 4.64 -3.62 4.07
N GLU A 216 4.67 -2.60 3.23
CA GLU A 216 3.47 -1.85 2.85
C GLU A 216 2.61 -2.57 1.82
N ALA A 217 3.16 -3.56 1.12
CA ALA A 217 2.46 -4.33 0.10
C ALA A 217 1.49 -5.40 0.66
N ARG A 218 1.21 -5.41 1.95
CA ARG A 218 0.20 -6.27 2.59
C ARG A 218 -1.22 -5.79 2.36
N THR A 219 -1.41 -4.52 2.05
CA THR A 219 -2.72 -3.91 1.76
C THR A 219 -2.68 -3.17 0.44
N PRO A 220 -3.73 -3.25 -0.39
CA PRO A 220 -3.80 -2.49 -1.63
C PRO A 220 -3.97 -0.99 -1.35
N LEU A 221 -3.73 -0.18 -2.37
CA LEU A 221 -4.13 1.23 -2.39
C LEU A 221 -5.62 1.29 -2.72
N ILE A 222 -6.40 2.04 -1.97
CA ILE A 222 -7.85 2.15 -2.13
C ILE A 222 -8.27 3.62 -2.09
N ILE A 223 -9.02 4.03 -3.09
CA ILE A 223 -9.75 5.29 -3.10
C ILE A 223 -11.20 4.98 -2.75
N SER A 224 -11.73 5.67 -1.74
CA SER A 224 -13.07 5.43 -1.20
C SER A 224 -14.02 6.58 -1.45
N GLY A 225 -15.31 6.25 -1.63
CA GLY A 225 -16.42 7.18 -1.69
C GLY A 225 -17.49 6.81 -0.65
N GLN A 226 -18.58 7.57 -0.59
CA GLN A 226 -19.67 7.27 0.34
C GLN A 226 -20.56 6.14 -0.18
N SER A 227 -20.85 5.17 0.69
CA SER A 227 -21.84 4.13 0.45
C SER A 227 -23.25 4.61 0.83
N SER A 228 -24.26 4.02 0.19
CA SER A 228 -25.69 4.24 0.53
C SER A 228 -26.21 3.28 1.62
N LYS A 229 -25.39 2.29 2.05
CA LYS A 229 -25.81 1.25 3.00
C LYS A 229 -26.15 1.79 4.40
N SER A 230 -27.02 1.09 5.12
CA SER A 230 -27.48 1.46 6.46
C SER A 230 -26.44 1.15 7.53
N THR A 231 -26.26 2.05 8.48
CA THR A 231 -25.33 1.86 9.62
C THR A 231 -25.97 1.12 10.81
N LYS A 232 -27.28 0.92 10.80
CA LYS A 232 -28.01 0.30 11.93
C LYS A 232 -27.64 -1.16 12.19
N LEU A 233 -27.22 -1.88 11.15
CA LEU A 233 -26.88 -3.29 11.27
C LEU A 233 -25.64 -3.51 12.15
N TYR A 234 -24.68 -2.59 12.12
CA TYR A 234 -23.48 -2.64 12.99
C TYR A 234 -23.83 -2.52 14.47
N GLU A 235 -24.73 -1.59 14.83
CA GLU A 235 -25.19 -1.41 16.19
C GLU A 235 -25.95 -2.66 16.67
N THR A 236 -26.80 -3.23 15.80
CA THR A 236 -27.56 -4.44 16.12
C THR A 236 -26.66 -5.67 16.27
N ALA A 237 -25.65 -5.80 15.41
CA ALA A 237 -24.66 -6.88 15.49
C ALA A 237 -23.79 -6.78 16.76
N ASP A 238 -23.43 -5.57 17.18
CA ASP A 238 -22.68 -5.35 18.42
C ASP A 238 -23.49 -5.75 19.66
N ILE A 239 -24.80 -5.43 19.71
CA ILE A 239 -25.70 -5.87 20.77
C ILE A 239 -25.73 -7.40 20.86
N LEU A 240 -25.80 -8.10 19.73
CA LEU A 240 -25.77 -9.56 19.70
C LEU A 240 -24.42 -10.10 20.15
N ALA A 241 -23.29 -9.51 19.69
CA ALA A 241 -21.94 -9.93 20.06
C ALA A 241 -21.71 -9.92 21.58
N HIS A 242 -22.28 -8.96 22.29
CA HIS A 242 -22.25 -8.91 23.76
C HIS A 242 -23.11 -9.99 24.45
N GLN A 243 -24.08 -10.58 23.76
CA GLN A 243 -24.92 -11.66 24.28
C GLN A 243 -24.37 -13.06 23.98
N MET A 244 -23.36 -13.14 23.10
CA MET A 244 -22.73 -14.40 22.70
C MET A 244 -21.62 -14.80 23.67
N GLN A 245 -21.43 -16.11 23.85
CA GLN A 245 -20.44 -16.68 24.74
C GLN A 245 -19.25 -17.21 23.96
N ARG A 246 -18.05 -16.75 24.33
CA ARG A 246 -16.80 -17.28 23.77
C ARG A 246 -16.63 -18.73 24.22
N GLY A 247 -16.35 -19.61 23.26
CA GLY A 247 -16.02 -21.01 23.49
C GLY A 247 -14.54 -21.32 23.28
N GLU A 248 -14.21 -22.58 23.46
CA GLU A 248 -12.90 -23.15 23.26
C GLU A 248 -12.98 -24.34 22.30
N ALA A 249 -11.97 -24.55 21.49
CA ALA A 249 -11.82 -25.70 20.61
C ALA A 249 -10.81 -26.67 21.21
N SER A 250 -11.10 -27.98 21.14
CA SER A 250 -10.22 -29.07 21.64
C SER A 250 -9.10 -29.38 20.65
N GLY A 251 -8.33 -28.38 20.21
CA GLY A 251 -7.21 -28.52 19.27
C GLY A 251 -6.67 -27.20 18.73
N GLU A 252 -5.53 -27.21 18.02
CA GLU A 252 -5.05 -26.03 17.30
C GLU A 252 -5.95 -25.75 16.09
N MET A 253 -6.86 -24.80 16.25
CA MET A 253 -7.69 -24.33 15.16
C MET A 253 -6.87 -23.35 14.31
N THR A 254 -6.37 -23.80 13.17
CA THR A 254 -5.82 -22.95 12.13
C THR A 254 -6.93 -22.63 11.10
N LYS A 255 -6.79 -21.55 10.31
CA LYS A 255 -7.69 -21.31 9.16
C LYS A 255 -7.82 -22.57 8.27
N MET A 256 -6.79 -23.39 8.22
CA MET A 256 -6.71 -24.57 7.37
C MET A 256 -7.51 -25.75 7.96
N THR A 257 -7.49 -25.95 9.28
CA THR A 257 -8.30 -27.00 9.96
C THR A 257 -9.77 -26.63 9.99
N ALA A 258 -10.10 -25.36 10.18
CA ALA A 258 -11.47 -24.84 10.04
C ALA A 258 -12.03 -25.01 8.61
N ILE A 259 -11.19 -24.92 7.60
CA ILE A 259 -11.56 -25.10 6.18
C ILE A 259 -11.61 -26.61 5.81
N MET A 260 -10.84 -27.46 6.45
CA MET A 260 -10.79 -28.91 6.13
C MET A 260 -11.89 -29.76 6.80
N GLY A 261 -12.72 -29.15 7.67
CA GLY A 261 -13.86 -29.84 8.28
C GLY A 261 -13.45 -30.99 9.20
N GLU A 262 -12.29 -30.91 9.87
CA GLU A 262 -11.97 -31.88 10.92
C GLU A 262 -12.93 -31.68 12.08
N GLU A 263 -13.57 -32.75 12.56
CA GLU A 263 -14.46 -32.74 13.73
C GLU A 263 -13.66 -32.35 14.98
N ILE A 264 -13.68 -31.05 15.30
CA ILE A 264 -13.14 -30.52 16.55
C ILE A 264 -14.34 -30.31 17.50
N GLU A 265 -14.29 -30.84 18.70
CA GLU A 265 -15.30 -30.53 19.72
C GLU A 265 -15.22 -29.05 20.07
N GLU A 266 -16.26 -28.32 19.69
CA GLU A 266 -16.39 -26.87 19.90
C GLU A 266 -17.39 -26.60 21.03
N THR A 267 -17.08 -25.62 21.87
CA THR A 267 -17.98 -25.15 22.93
C THR A 267 -18.32 -23.68 22.74
N GLY A 268 -19.44 -23.23 23.30
CA GLY A 268 -19.89 -21.84 23.22
C GLY A 268 -20.45 -21.43 21.85
N ASP A 269 -20.67 -20.12 21.63
CA ASP A 269 -21.31 -19.59 20.43
C ASP A 269 -20.29 -19.26 19.33
N PHE A 270 -19.04 -18.97 19.69
CA PHE A 270 -17.96 -18.63 18.75
C PHE A 270 -16.58 -18.90 19.33
N ILE A 271 -15.63 -19.09 18.45
CA ILE A 271 -14.21 -19.35 18.78
C ILE A 271 -13.34 -18.20 18.25
N VAL A 272 -12.38 -17.78 19.07
CA VAL A 272 -11.42 -16.71 18.72
C VAL A 272 -10.03 -17.31 18.54
N ASN A 273 -9.45 -17.14 17.36
CA ASN A 273 -8.04 -17.45 17.14
C ASN A 273 -7.22 -16.15 17.15
N GLU A 274 -6.57 -15.89 18.27
CA GLU A 274 -5.73 -14.70 18.45
C GLU A 274 -4.48 -14.70 17.55
N LYS A 275 -3.97 -15.90 17.21
CA LYS A 275 -2.75 -16.09 16.42
C LYS A 275 -2.96 -15.71 14.96
N ASP A 276 -4.08 -16.10 14.38
CA ASP A 276 -4.44 -15.85 13.00
C ASP A 276 -5.46 -14.70 12.85
N LYS A 277 -5.83 -14.05 13.97
CA LYS A 277 -6.73 -12.90 14.07
C LYS A 277 -8.09 -13.11 13.37
N PHE A 278 -8.70 -14.27 13.56
CA PHE A 278 -10.05 -14.54 13.05
C PHE A 278 -11.00 -15.07 14.11
N VAL A 279 -12.29 -14.95 13.83
CA VAL A 279 -13.39 -15.47 14.66
C VAL A 279 -14.26 -16.37 13.79
N THR A 280 -14.68 -17.50 14.34
CA THR A 280 -15.59 -18.46 13.69
C THR A 280 -16.81 -18.68 14.57
N LEU A 281 -18.01 -18.70 13.98
CA LEU A 281 -19.23 -19.10 14.67
C LEU A 281 -19.29 -20.63 14.77
N THR A 282 -19.75 -21.14 15.91
CA THR A 282 -20.10 -22.54 16.09
C THR A 282 -21.52 -22.78 15.59
N ASP A 283 -21.95 -24.05 15.50
CA ASP A 283 -23.33 -24.39 15.13
C ASP A 283 -24.36 -23.77 16.08
N ASP A 284 -24.06 -23.68 17.38
CA ASP A 284 -24.92 -23.01 18.35
C ASP A 284 -24.93 -21.50 18.17
N GLY A 285 -23.80 -20.92 17.80
CA GLY A 285 -23.68 -19.51 17.45
C GLY A 285 -24.49 -19.15 16.21
N VAL A 286 -24.44 -19.96 15.17
CA VAL A 286 -25.25 -19.78 13.94
C VAL A 286 -26.73 -19.76 14.28
N LYS A 287 -27.25 -20.76 15.03
CA LYS A 287 -28.66 -20.81 15.47
C LYS A 287 -29.04 -19.59 16.30
N LYS A 288 -28.14 -19.09 17.14
CA LYS A 288 -28.39 -17.89 17.94
C LYS A 288 -28.52 -16.63 17.11
N VAL A 289 -27.69 -16.49 16.06
CA VAL A 289 -27.77 -15.40 15.06
C VAL A 289 -29.10 -15.51 14.30
N GLU A 290 -29.44 -16.69 13.77
CA GLU A 290 -30.69 -16.92 13.03
C GLU A 290 -31.93 -16.56 13.88
N ASN A 291 -31.96 -16.98 15.14
CA ASN A 291 -33.05 -16.66 16.06
C ASN A 291 -33.13 -15.15 16.37
N PHE A 292 -32.00 -14.48 16.53
CA PHE A 292 -31.95 -13.05 16.86
C PHE A 292 -32.41 -12.17 15.70
N PHE A 293 -32.04 -12.50 14.47
CA PHE A 293 -32.41 -11.76 13.27
C PHE A 293 -33.71 -12.26 12.63
N HIS A 294 -34.29 -13.33 13.15
CA HIS A 294 -35.51 -13.98 12.61
C HIS A 294 -35.36 -14.43 11.16
N ILE A 295 -34.23 -15.05 10.83
CA ILE A 295 -33.92 -15.63 9.53
C ILE A 295 -33.88 -17.16 9.61
N GLU A 296 -34.17 -17.84 8.49
CA GLU A 296 -34.24 -19.30 8.44
C GLU A 296 -32.84 -19.95 8.27
N ASN A 297 -31.98 -19.33 7.48
CA ASN A 297 -30.65 -19.87 7.20
C ASN A 297 -29.62 -18.72 7.02
N LEU A 298 -28.62 -18.67 7.89
CA LEU A 298 -27.57 -17.64 7.84
C LEU A 298 -26.66 -17.74 6.60
N SER A 299 -26.57 -18.95 6.00
CA SER A 299 -25.71 -19.19 4.84
C SER A 299 -26.35 -18.80 3.50
N ASP A 300 -27.60 -18.37 3.49
CA ASP A 300 -28.25 -17.91 2.27
C ASP A 300 -27.60 -16.61 1.75
N PRO A 301 -27.47 -16.44 0.43
CA PRO A 301 -26.87 -15.25 -0.17
C PRO A 301 -27.48 -13.92 0.32
N GLU A 302 -28.77 -13.90 0.60
CA GLU A 302 -29.48 -12.72 1.13
C GLU A 302 -29.08 -12.35 2.57
N ASN A 303 -28.55 -13.30 3.35
CA ASN A 303 -28.18 -13.14 4.75
C ASN A 303 -26.67 -12.95 4.98
N LEU A 304 -25.86 -12.99 3.92
CA LEU A 304 -24.39 -12.84 4.03
C LEU A 304 -23.96 -11.51 4.68
N GLU A 305 -24.72 -10.44 4.47
CA GLU A 305 -24.47 -9.15 5.12
C GLU A 305 -24.63 -9.23 6.64
N ILE A 306 -25.62 -9.96 7.12
CA ILE A 306 -25.86 -10.19 8.57
C ILE A 306 -24.70 -10.99 9.14
N GLN A 307 -24.33 -12.10 8.49
CA GLN A 307 -23.23 -12.95 8.90
C GLN A 307 -21.92 -12.15 9.00
N HIS A 308 -21.61 -11.36 7.96
CA HIS A 308 -20.42 -10.51 7.91
C HIS A 308 -20.38 -9.52 9.08
N ASN A 309 -21.47 -8.79 9.32
CA ASN A 309 -21.54 -7.79 10.39
C ASN A 309 -21.41 -8.42 11.79
N VAL A 310 -21.98 -9.61 12.02
CA VAL A 310 -21.83 -10.32 13.29
C VAL A 310 -20.37 -10.74 13.51
N ILE A 311 -19.71 -11.29 12.50
CA ILE A 311 -18.29 -11.65 12.58
C ILE A 311 -17.42 -10.39 12.84
N LEU A 312 -17.72 -9.27 12.18
CA LEU A 312 -17.02 -8.01 12.43
C LEU A 312 -17.21 -7.49 13.84
N ALA A 313 -18.45 -7.57 14.37
CA ALA A 313 -18.74 -7.17 15.75
C ALA A 313 -17.98 -8.04 16.77
N LEU A 314 -17.92 -9.34 16.56
CA LEU A 314 -17.14 -10.27 17.40
C LEU A 314 -15.63 -9.97 17.30
N ARG A 315 -15.09 -9.75 16.10
CA ARG A 315 -13.69 -9.37 15.92
C ARG A 315 -13.36 -8.03 16.59
N ALA A 316 -14.23 -7.03 16.47
CA ALA A 316 -14.05 -5.73 17.11
C ALA A 316 -14.01 -5.87 18.64
N ASN A 317 -14.87 -6.70 19.21
CA ASN A 317 -14.98 -6.89 20.65
C ASN A 317 -13.83 -7.71 21.25
N TYR A 318 -13.36 -8.75 20.55
CA TYR A 318 -12.45 -9.76 21.11
C TYR A 318 -11.03 -9.72 20.58
N LEU A 319 -10.79 -9.12 19.40
CA LEU A 319 -9.47 -9.06 18.77
C LEU A 319 -8.92 -7.64 18.62
N MET A 320 -9.77 -6.59 18.77
CA MET A 320 -9.33 -5.20 18.63
C MET A 320 -9.37 -4.52 20.01
N HIS A 321 -8.21 -4.03 20.46
CA HIS A 321 -8.05 -3.46 21.79
C HIS A 321 -7.82 -1.95 21.71
N ARG A 322 -8.55 -1.21 22.55
CA ARG A 322 -8.39 0.23 22.71
C ARG A 322 -6.98 0.54 23.21
N ASP A 323 -6.43 1.66 22.75
CA ASP A 323 -5.08 2.15 23.04
C ASP A 323 -3.93 1.27 22.52
N LYS A 324 -4.23 0.16 21.85
CA LYS A 324 -3.29 -0.71 21.15
C LYS A 324 -3.54 -0.69 19.63
N ASP A 325 -4.73 -1.09 19.21
CA ASP A 325 -5.10 -1.23 17.81
C ASP A 325 -5.83 0.01 17.28
N TYR A 326 -6.46 0.77 18.17
CA TYR A 326 -7.14 2.03 17.88
C TYR A 326 -7.20 2.92 19.11
N VAL A 327 -7.45 4.21 18.90
CA VAL A 327 -7.73 5.19 19.97
C VAL A 327 -9.03 5.91 19.70
N VAL A 328 -9.73 6.33 20.75
CA VAL A 328 -10.94 7.14 20.63
C VAL A 328 -10.61 8.57 21.03
N LYS A 329 -10.79 9.51 20.11
CA LYS A 329 -10.50 10.93 20.32
C LYS A 329 -11.57 11.80 19.65
N ASP A 330 -12.08 12.80 20.39
CA ASP A 330 -13.09 13.74 19.86
C ASP A 330 -14.33 13.07 19.26
N ASP A 331 -14.79 11.97 19.86
CA ASP A 331 -15.92 11.13 19.41
C ASP A 331 -15.67 10.44 18.05
N GLU A 332 -14.38 10.23 17.71
CA GLU A 332 -13.93 9.47 16.53
C GLU A 332 -13.01 8.32 16.93
N VAL A 333 -13.18 7.18 16.26
CA VAL A 333 -12.24 6.07 16.31
C VAL A 333 -11.11 6.34 15.32
N LEU A 334 -9.87 6.25 15.78
CA LEU A 334 -8.67 6.41 14.98
C LEU A 334 -7.86 5.13 15.05
N ILE A 335 -7.60 4.51 13.90
CA ILE A 335 -6.79 3.28 13.82
C ILE A 335 -5.33 3.60 14.08
N VAL A 336 -4.68 2.72 14.83
CA VAL A 336 -3.23 2.72 15.04
C VAL A 336 -2.62 1.71 14.07
N ASP A 337 -1.66 2.14 13.28
CA ASP A 337 -0.95 1.24 12.36
C ASP A 337 -0.09 0.25 13.15
N GLU A 338 -0.32 -1.02 12.93
CA GLU A 338 0.34 -2.12 13.64
C GLU A 338 1.86 -2.14 13.45
N PHE A 339 2.35 -1.62 12.31
CA PHE A 339 3.77 -1.63 11.96
C PHE A 339 4.51 -0.38 12.40
N THR A 340 3.86 0.77 12.27
CA THR A 340 4.49 2.05 12.60
C THR A 340 4.11 2.56 13.99
N GLY A 341 3.06 1.99 14.60
CA GLY A 341 2.48 2.48 15.85
C GLY A 341 1.88 3.90 15.73
N ARG A 342 1.67 4.38 14.50
CA ARG A 342 1.16 5.73 14.22
C ARG A 342 -0.36 5.74 14.23
N ILE A 343 -0.93 6.78 14.82
CA ILE A 343 -2.34 7.08 14.63
C ILE A 343 -2.53 7.53 13.20
N MET A 344 -3.45 6.88 12.47
CA MET A 344 -3.79 7.21 11.09
C MET A 344 -5.09 8.03 11.05
N PRO A 345 -5.01 9.37 11.07
CA PRO A 345 -6.19 10.21 10.94
C PRO A 345 -6.77 10.06 9.52
N GLY A 346 -8.08 9.80 9.42
CA GLY A 346 -8.75 9.69 8.12
C GLY A 346 -8.73 8.32 7.48
N ARG A 347 -7.88 7.38 7.94
CA ARG A 347 -7.88 6.00 7.45
C ARG A 347 -9.13 5.28 7.95
N ARG A 348 -9.98 4.86 7.02
CA ARG A 348 -11.13 4.00 7.28
C ARG A 348 -10.96 2.71 6.52
N SER A 349 -11.26 1.59 7.18
CA SER A 349 -11.31 0.32 6.49
C SER A 349 -12.55 0.29 5.60
N PRO A 350 -12.46 -0.04 4.32
CA PRO A 350 -13.62 -0.16 3.45
C PRO A 350 -14.54 -1.33 3.84
N THR A 351 -14.04 -2.33 4.55
CA THR A 351 -14.73 -3.60 4.86
C THR A 351 -15.39 -3.65 6.25
N GLY A 352 -15.77 -2.52 6.83
CA GLY A 352 -16.58 -2.45 8.04
C GLY A 352 -15.93 -2.62 9.42
N PRO A 353 -14.65 -3.04 9.62
CA PRO A 353 -14.05 -3.16 10.96
C PRO A 353 -14.09 -1.85 11.74
N HIS A 354 -13.96 -0.72 11.06
CA HIS A 354 -13.98 0.60 11.67
C HIS A 354 -15.36 0.92 12.27
N GLN A 355 -16.43 0.63 11.52
CA GLN A 355 -17.81 0.80 11.94
C GLN A 355 -18.17 -0.14 13.10
N ALA A 356 -17.66 -1.37 13.07
CA ALA A 356 -17.84 -2.31 14.18
C ALA A 356 -17.14 -1.82 15.46
N ILE A 357 -15.98 -1.16 15.35
CA ILE A 357 -15.31 -0.53 16.50
C ILE A 357 -16.08 0.73 16.94
N GLU A 358 -16.58 1.54 16.00
CA GLU A 358 -17.43 2.69 16.32
C GLU A 358 -18.69 2.25 17.10
N ALA A 359 -19.33 1.13 16.70
CA ALA A 359 -20.45 0.56 17.41
C ALA A 359 -20.05 0.06 18.80
N LYS A 360 -18.95 -0.68 18.94
CA LYS A 360 -18.37 -1.16 20.19
C LYS A 360 -18.10 -0.03 21.20
N GLU A 361 -17.52 1.08 20.72
CA GLU A 361 -17.17 2.23 21.58
C GLU A 361 -18.35 3.19 21.77
N HIS A 362 -19.53 2.86 21.23
CA HIS A 362 -20.75 3.68 21.29
C HIS A 362 -20.57 5.12 20.81
N VAL A 363 -19.65 5.31 19.85
CA VAL A 363 -19.51 6.57 19.11
C VAL A 363 -20.42 6.52 17.88
N LYS A 364 -20.64 7.66 17.24
CA LYS A 364 -21.51 7.72 16.06
C LYS A 364 -20.97 6.85 14.93
N VAL A 365 -21.67 5.76 14.61
CA VAL A 365 -21.35 4.92 13.47
C VAL A 365 -21.57 5.71 12.18
N ARG A 366 -20.50 5.92 11.43
CA ARG A 366 -20.54 6.63 10.16
C ARG A 366 -20.81 5.66 9.03
N ARG A 367 -21.35 6.17 7.91
CA ARG A 367 -21.63 5.35 6.72
C ARG A 367 -20.38 4.66 6.23
N GLU A 368 -20.54 3.45 5.71
CA GLU A 368 -19.49 2.71 5.02
C GLU A 368 -18.90 3.55 3.88
N SER A 369 -17.64 3.31 3.60
CA SER A 369 -17.01 3.80 2.40
C SER A 369 -17.06 2.72 1.32
N LYS A 370 -17.55 3.08 0.14
CA LYS A 370 -17.52 2.24 -1.05
C LYS A 370 -16.14 2.37 -1.72
N THR A 371 -15.57 1.26 -2.15
CA THR A 371 -14.34 1.27 -2.95
C THR A 371 -14.64 1.82 -4.34
N LEU A 372 -13.98 2.93 -4.71
CA LEU A 372 -14.11 3.53 -6.04
C LEU A 372 -13.01 3.06 -6.99
N ALA A 373 -11.80 2.90 -6.49
CA ALA A 373 -10.66 2.40 -7.24
C ALA A 373 -9.69 1.70 -6.29
N THR A 374 -9.05 0.65 -6.75
CA THR A 374 -8.07 -0.10 -5.97
C THR A 374 -6.96 -0.63 -6.87
N ILE A 375 -5.75 -0.77 -6.34
CA ILE A 375 -4.63 -1.48 -6.97
C ILE A 375 -3.66 -1.95 -5.89
N THR A 376 -3.10 -3.14 -6.04
CA THR A 376 -2.01 -3.58 -5.17
C THR A 376 -0.69 -2.93 -5.58
N PHE A 377 0.24 -2.75 -4.63
CA PHE A 377 1.59 -2.26 -4.94
C PHE A 377 2.31 -3.16 -5.95
N GLN A 378 2.09 -4.48 -5.84
CA GLN A 378 2.65 -5.46 -6.75
C GLN A 378 2.23 -5.17 -8.19
N ASN A 379 0.94 -5.06 -8.45
CA ASN A 379 0.42 -4.78 -9.79
C ASN A 379 0.78 -3.37 -10.26
N PHE A 380 0.80 -2.38 -9.36
CA PHE A 380 1.17 -1.02 -9.72
C PHE A 380 2.63 -0.92 -10.18
N PHE A 381 3.59 -1.38 -9.37
CA PHE A 381 5.01 -1.30 -9.73
C PHE A 381 5.37 -2.21 -10.91
N ASN A 382 4.62 -3.28 -11.15
CA ASN A 382 4.81 -4.11 -12.33
C ASN A 382 4.39 -3.43 -13.65
N LYS A 383 3.71 -2.28 -13.61
CA LYS A 383 3.39 -1.47 -14.79
C LYS A 383 4.58 -0.66 -15.32
N TYR A 384 5.61 -0.46 -14.52
CA TYR A 384 6.83 0.18 -15.01
C TYR A 384 7.55 -0.72 -16.03
N GLU A 385 7.99 -0.15 -17.14
CA GLU A 385 8.83 -0.87 -18.12
C GLU A 385 10.14 -1.32 -17.48
N LYS A 386 10.72 -0.47 -16.66
CA LYS A 386 11.91 -0.77 -15.88
C LYS A 386 11.75 -0.27 -14.45
N LYS A 387 12.05 -1.11 -13.50
CA LYS A 387 12.04 -0.78 -12.07
C LYS A 387 13.30 -1.30 -11.41
N ALA A 388 13.80 -0.55 -10.44
CA ALA A 388 14.97 -0.91 -9.64
C ALA A 388 14.71 -0.58 -8.18
N GLY A 389 15.43 -1.22 -7.28
CA GLY A 389 15.29 -0.98 -5.85
C GLY A 389 16.62 -0.92 -5.13
N MET A 390 16.65 -0.20 -4.02
CA MET A 390 17.82 -0.15 -3.14
C MET A 390 17.39 -0.23 -1.67
N THR A 391 18.13 -1.00 -0.89
CA THR A 391 17.96 -1.12 0.57
C THR A 391 19.21 -1.72 1.20
N GLY A 392 19.29 -1.76 2.52
CA GLY A 392 20.35 -2.46 3.27
C GLY A 392 20.06 -3.91 3.59
N THR A 393 18.86 -4.45 3.27
CA THR A 393 18.33 -5.68 3.86
C THR A 393 17.37 -6.46 2.95
N ALA A 394 17.66 -6.56 1.65
CA ALA A 394 16.76 -7.25 0.70
C ALA A 394 17.00 -8.76 0.59
N LEU A 395 18.21 -9.24 0.86
CA LEU A 395 18.64 -10.62 0.57
C LEU A 395 17.78 -11.69 1.26
N THR A 396 17.23 -11.38 2.43
CA THR A 396 16.34 -12.30 3.16
C THR A 396 15.04 -12.59 2.42
N GLU A 397 14.59 -11.65 1.57
CA GLU A 397 13.36 -11.69 0.79
C GLU A 397 13.62 -11.85 -0.72
N GLU A 398 14.85 -12.25 -1.12
CA GLU A 398 15.24 -12.36 -2.53
C GLU A 398 14.26 -13.19 -3.35
N GLN A 399 13.76 -14.29 -2.78
CA GLN A 399 12.83 -15.19 -3.45
C GLN A 399 11.53 -14.44 -3.82
N GLU A 400 10.99 -13.67 -2.89
CA GLU A 400 9.77 -12.89 -3.13
C GLU A 400 9.98 -11.79 -4.16
N PHE A 401 11.09 -11.06 -4.11
CA PHE A 401 11.42 -10.05 -5.12
C PHE A 401 11.53 -10.65 -6.52
N ARG A 402 12.07 -11.85 -6.63
CA ARG A 402 12.20 -12.56 -7.90
C ARG A 402 10.84 -13.07 -8.40
N ASP A 403 10.07 -13.71 -7.53
CA ASP A 403 8.81 -14.37 -7.92
C ASP A 403 7.69 -13.38 -8.25
N ILE A 404 7.60 -12.26 -7.53
CA ILE A 404 6.52 -11.27 -7.68
C ILE A 404 6.91 -10.12 -8.59
N TYR A 405 8.15 -9.60 -8.45
CA TYR A 405 8.57 -8.38 -9.13
C TYR A 405 9.56 -8.62 -10.26
N GLY A 406 10.05 -9.85 -10.43
CA GLY A 406 11.06 -10.17 -11.44
C GLY A 406 12.43 -9.55 -11.19
N MET A 407 12.70 -9.12 -9.96
CA MET A 407 13.96 -8.47 -9.59
C MET A 407 14.82 -9.41 -8.73
N ASP A 408 16.09 -9.56 -9.06
CA ASP A 408 17.05 -10.24 -8.19
C ASP A 408 17.82 -9.24 -7.31
N VAL A 409 18.38 -9.75 -6.23
CA VAL A 409 19.12 -8.96 -5.24
C VAL A 409 20.62 -9.18 -5.43
N ILE A 410 21.37 -8.09 -5.57
CA ILE A 410 22.82 -8.11 -5.62
C ILE A 410 23.39 -7.44 -4.38
N GLU A 411 24.07 -8.23 -3.55
CA GLU A 411 24.79 -7.73 -2.39
C GLU A 411 26.09 -7.03 -2.82
N ILE A 412 26.20 -5.74 -2.48
CA ILE A 412 27.35 -4.91 -2.81
C ILE A 412 28.27 -4.85 -1.60
N PRO A 413 29.59 -5.05 -1.78
CA PRO A 413 30.53 -4.93 -0.67
C PRO A 413 30.54 -3.50 -0.14
N THR A 414 30.79 -3.37 1.17
CA THR A 414 30.92 -2.07 1.83
C THR A 414 32.21 -1.34 1.41
N ASN A 415 32.18 -0.02 1.38
CA ASN A 415 33.36 0.79 1.07
C ASN A 415 34.50 0.58 2.09
N ARG A 416 34.13 0.44 3.37
CA ARG A 416 35.05 0.07 4.45
C ARG A 416 34.50 -1.16 5.18
N PRO A 417 35.37 -2.05 5.72
CA PRO A 417 34.91 -3.21 6.48
C PRO A 417 34.01 -2.81 7.64
N VAL A 418 32.95 -3.58 7.88
CA VAL A 418 32.11 -3.43 9.06
C VAL A 418 32.84 -4.06 10.24
N ILE A 419 33.18 -3.26 11.24
CA ILE A 419 33.88 -3.68 12.46
C ILE A 419 32.97 -3.76 13.69
N ARG A 420 31.65 -3.49 13.50
CA ARG A 420 30.64 -3.63 14.55
C ARG A 420 30.64 -5.06 15.10
N VAL A 421 30.47 -5.19 16.40
CA VAL A 421 30.33 -6.47 17.09
C VAL A 421 28.84 -6.73 17.30
N ASP A 422 28.33 -7.81 16.70
CA ASP A 422 26.99 -8.32 16.93
C ASP A 422 27.03 -9.39 18.01
N MET A 423 26.51 -9.07 19.19
CA MET A 423 26.52 -9.98 20.34
C MET A 423 25.34 -10.95 20.29
N ASP A 424 25.47 -12.11 20.93
CA ASP A 424 24.40 -13.07 21.11
C ASP A 424 23.23 -12.46 21.91
N ASP A 425 22.02 -12.95 21.66
CA ASP A 425 20.80 -12.47 22.32
C ASP A 425 20.85 -12.72 23.83
N ALA A 426 20.45 -11.74 24.60
CA ALA A 426 20.27 -11.86 26.06
C ALA A 426 18.82 -12.27 26.36
N VAL A 427 18.61 -13.50 26.84
CA VAL A 427 17.26 -14.02 27.06
C VAL A 427 16.92 -14.08 28.54
N TYR A 428 15.73 -13.62 28.90
CA TYR A 428 15.21 -13.56 30.27
C TYR A 428 13.87 -14.29 30.36
N MET A 429 13.49 -14.69 31.57
CA MET A 429 12.22 -15.37 31.79
C MET A 429 11.03 -14.42 31.65
N THR A 430 11.13 -13.22 32.19
CA THR A 430 10.04 -12.26 32.22
C THR A 430 10.38 -10.93 31.54
N LYS A 431 9.37 -10.23 31.06
CA LYS A 431 9.51 -8.87 30.51
C LYS A 431 10.11 -7.89 31.55
N LYS A 432 9.78 -8.06 32.82
CA LYS A 432 10.28 -7.20 33.90
C LYS A 432 11.79 -7.32 34.07
N GLU A 433 12.31 -8.54 34.11
CA GLU A 433 13.76 -8.80 34.19
C GLU A 433 14.50 -8.26 32.98
N LYS A 434 13.95 -8.50 31.79
CA LYS A 434 14.47 -7.98 30.52
C LYS A 434 14.63 -6.45 30.55
N PHE A 435 13.57 -5.73 30.90
CA PHE A 435 13.62 -4.26 30.94
C PHE A 435 14.58 -3.73 32.00
N HIS A 436 14.72 -4.43 33.13
CA HIS A 436 15.70 -4.05 34.14
C HIS A 436 17.14 -4.21 33.62
N ALA A 437 17.42 -5.31 32.93
CA ALA A 437 18.71 -5.53 32.29
C ALA A 437 19.01 -4.49 31.19
N VAL A 438 18.02 -4.11 30.40
CA VAL A 438 18.15 -3.04 29.38
C VAL A 438 18.54 -1.71 30.03
N VAL A 439 17.89 -1.34 31.15
CA VAL A 439 18.21 -0.09 31.84
C VAL A 439 19.61 -0.10 32.44
N GLU A 440 20.05 -1.19 33.03
CA GLU A 440 21.43 -1.32 33.56
C GLU A 440 22.45 -1.24 32.41
N GLU A 441 22.21 -1.88 31.29
CA GLU A 441 23.10 -1.80 30.12
C GLU A 441 23.21 -0.37 29.57
N VAL A 442 22.08 0.36 29.50
CA VAL A 442 22.08 1.79 29.12
C VAL A 442 22.89 2.62 30.10
N LYS A 443 22.77 2.35 31.40
CA LYS A 443 23.47 3.07 32.47
C LYS A 443 25.00 2.84 32.38
N GLU A 444 25.43 1.59 32.14
CA GLU A 444 26.83 1.24 31.97
C GLU A 444 27.43 1.93 30.74
N ALA A 445 26.74 1.91 29.60
CA ALA A 445 27.18 2.57 28.38
C ALA A 445 27.26 4.07 28.53
N HIS A 446 26.23 4.68 29.14
CA HIS A 446 26.19 6.11 29.40
C HIS A 446 27.34 6.58 30.32
N ALA A 447 27.70 5.78 31.34
CA ALA A 447 28.79 6.07 32.25
C ALA A 447 30.16 6.18 31.56
N VAL A 448 30.37 5.47 30.47
CA VAL A 448 31.60 5.51 29.66
C VAL A 448 31.50 6.44 28.42
N ASN A 449 30.45 7.29 28.36
CA ASN A 449 30.15 8.19 27.24
C ASN A 449 29.88 7.48 25.89
N GLN A 450 29.51 6.19 25.92
CA GLN A 450 29.08 5.49 24.72
C GLN A 450 27.65 5.89 24.38
N PRO A 451 27.36 6.34 23.14
CA PRO A 451 26.00 6.63 22.71
C PRO A 451 25.18 5.36 22.57
N VAL A 452 23.90 5.41 22.98
CA VAL A 452 23.00 4.26 22.97
C VAL A 452 21.75 4.57 22.20
N LEU A 453 21.36 3.66 21.30
CA LEU A 453 20.06 3.63 20.63
C LEU A 453 19.26 2.42 21.10
N VAL A 454 18.18 2.64 21.82
CA VAL A 454 17.26 1.61 22.28
C VAL A 454 16.11 1.48 21.28
N GLY A 455 16.07 0.35 20.58
CA GLY A 455 14.99 0.01 19.64
C GLY A 455 13.84 -0.68 20.35
N THR A 456 12.62 -0.16 20.18
CA THR A 456 11.37 -0.72 20.73
C THR A 456 10.38 -1.02 19.61
N ILE A 457 9.49 -2.00 19.81
CA ILE A 457 8.44 -2.33 18.84
C ILE A 457 7.22 -1.41 19.03
N THR A 458 6.82 -1.17 20.28
CA THR A 458 5.62 -0.42 20.62
C THR A 458 5.92 0.91 21.30
N ILE A 459 4.98 1.86 21.16
CA ILE A 459 5.04 3.14 21.88
C ILE A 459 5.00 2.92 23.40
N GLU A 460 4.19 1.95 23.86
CA GLU A 460 4.08 1.60 25.28
C GLU A 460 5.42 1.16 25.87
N THR A 461 6.15 0.28 25.18
CA THR A 461 7.49 -0.17 25.59
C THR A 461 8.46 1.02 25.62
N SER A 462 8.39 1.92 24.64
CA SER A 462 9.19 3.13 24.57
C SER A 462 8.93 4.05 25.77
N GLU A 463 7.65 4.26 26.11
CA GLU A 463 7.26 5.08 27.27
C GLU A 463 7.63 4.42 28.61
N LEU A 464 7.51 3.08 28.70
CA LEU A 464 7.92 2.33 29.91
C LEU A 464 9.41 2.49 30.17
N ILE A 465 10.25 2.25 29.18
CA ILE A 465 11.71 2.38 29.29
C ILE A 465 12.07 3.82 29.61
N SER A 466 11.42 4.79 28.97
CA SER A 466 11.61 6.20 29.27
C SER A 466 11.31 6.55 30.76
N LYS A 467 10.22 5.98 31.29
CA LYS A 467 9.89 6.16 32.75
C LYS A 467 10.94 5.54 33.67
N MET A 468 11.47 4.37 33.28
CA MET A 468 12.53 3.69 34.07
C MET A 468 13.83 4.48 34.03
N LEU A 469 14.29 4.95 32.87
CA LEU A 469 15.50 5.75 32.72
C LEU A 469 15.42 7.09 33.48
N ARG A 470 14.23 7.73 33.49
CA ARG A 470 14.00 8.94 34.29
C ARG A 470 14.16 8.69 35.78
N ARG A 471 13.73 7.52 36.30
CA ARG A 471 13.90 7.14 37.71
C ARG A 471 15.37 6.95 38.08
N GLU A 472 16.18 6.46 37.14
CA GLU A 472 17.63 6.33 37.31
C GLU A 472 18.39 7.65 37.04
N GLY A 473 17.68 8.71 36.63
CA GLY A 473 18.29 10.01 36.37
C GLY A 473 19.09 10.12 35.09
N ILE A 474 18.85 9.23 34.13
CA ILE A 474 19.57 9.20 32.85
C ILE A 474 18.84 10.13 31.85
N PRO A 475 19.49 11.19 31.35
CA PRO A 475 18.92 12.03 30.31
C PRO A 475 18.79 11.28 29.01
N HIS A 476 17.65 11.36 28.35
CA HIS A 476 17.38 10.63 27.09
C HIS A 476 16.36 11.36 26.25
N GLN A 477 16.37 11.07 24.95
CA GLN A 477 15.39 11.51 23.96
C GLN A 477 14.50 10.33 23.56
N VAL A 478 13.22 10.60 23.26
CA VAL A 478 12.27 9.59 22.80
C VAL A 478 11.79 9.96 21.40
N LEU A 479 12.08 9.08 20.45
CA LEU A 479 11.71 9.19 19.06
C LEU A 479 10.55 8.23 18.80
N ASN A 480 9.34 8.74 18.76
CA ASN A 480 8.16 7.96 18.42
C ASN A 480 7.24 8.76 17.50
N ALA A 481 6.22 8.09 16.96
CA ALA A 481 5.28 8.67 16.01
C ALA A 481 4.53 9.94 16.47
N LYS A 482 4.66 10.35 17.73
CA LYS A 482 4.05 11.57 18.25
C LYS A 482 4.85 12.84 17.92
N PHE A 483 6.13 12.73 17.52
CA PHE A 483 7.08 13.85 17.43
C PHE A 483 7.84 13.91 16.09
N HIS A 484 7.14 13.75 14.98
CA HIS A 484 7.74 13.73 13.64
C HIS A 484 8.58 14.97 13.28
N GLU A 485 8.13 16.15 13.66
CA GLU A 485 8.81 17.40 13.30
C GLU A 485 10.20 17.52 13.96
N LEU A 486 10.42 16.84 15.08
CA LEU A 486 11.68 16.81 15.83
C LEU A 486 12.56 15.60 15.46
N GLU A 487 12.09 14.71 14.61
CA GLU A 487 12.75 13.44 14.31
C GLU A 487 14.17 13.65 13.79
N ALA A 488 14.33 14.50 12.79
CA ALA A 488 15.64 14.78 12.17
C ALA A 488 16.63 15.42 13.15
N GLU A 489 16.14 16.29 14.04
CA GLU A 489 16.95 16.94 15.05
C GLU A 489 17.42 15.94 16.12
N ILE A 490 16.53 15.07 16.60
CA ILE A 490 16.86 14.04 17.60
C ILE A 490 17.88 13.04 17.01
N VAL A 491 17.69 12.62 15.74
CA VAL A 491 18.62 11.71 15.06
C VAL A 491 19.99 12.35 14.86
N ALA A 492 20.05 13.65 14.57
CA ALA A 492 21.32 14.35 14.41
C ALA A 492 22.17 14.30 15.68
N HIS A 493 21.55 14.35 16.86
CA HIS A 493 22.22 14.32 18.17
C HIS A 493 22.40 12.92 18.77
N ALA A 494 21.78 11.89 18.18
CA ALA A 494 21.82 10.52 18.71
C ALA A 494 23.22 9.86 18.68
N GLY A 495 24.16 10.43 17.95
CA GLY A 495 25.57 9.95 17.85
C GLY A 495 26.56 10.71 18.74
N GLU A 496 26.12 11.68 19.51
CA GLU A 496 26.98 12.43 20.42
C GLU A 496 27.38 11.59 21.65
N ALA A 497 28.52 11.88 22.23
CA ALA A 497 29.05 11.16 23.40
C ALA A 497 28.03 11.11 24.57
N GLY A 498 27.70 9.89 24.99
CA GLY A 498 26.78 9.66 26.11
C GLY A 498 25.30 9.92 25.78
N ALA A 499 24.94 10.20 24.52
CA ALA A 499 23.55 10.37 24.12
C ALA A 499 22.76 9.05 24.28
N VAL A 500 21.55 9.15 24.83
CA VAL A 500 20.63 8.01 24.95
C VAL A 500 19.36 8.34 24.17
N THR A 501 19.06 7.53 23.16
CA THR A 501 17.88 7.69 22.32
C THR A 501 17.04 6.44 22.35
N ILE A 502 15.74 6.57 22.63
CA ILE A 502 14.78 5.47 22.50
C ILE A 502 14.02 5.70 21.21
N ALA A 503 14.00 4.74 20.31
CA ALA A 503 13.33 4.86 19.03
C ALA A 503 12.39 3.68 18.77
N THR A 504 11.18 3.95 18.28
CA THR A 504 10.37 2.90 17.67
C THR A 504 10.93 2.55 16.30
N ASN A 505 10.57 1.39 15.80
CA ASN A 505 11.19 0.70 14.67
C ASN A 505 11.44 1.55 13.42
N MET A 506 10.47 2.38 13.04
CA MET A 506 10.48 3.15 11.80
C MET A 506 11.00 4.58 11.98
N ALA A 507 11.16 5.02 13.21
CA ALA A 507 11.63 6.37 13.49
C ALA A 507 13.12 6.54 13.14
N GLY A 508 13.47 7.63 12.47
CA GLY A 508 14.84 7.92 12.01
C GLY A 508 15.34 7.06 10.84
N ARG A 509 14.43 6.41 10.08
CA ARG A 509 14.80 5.68 8.87
C ARG A 509 15.18 6.65 7.75
N GLY A 510 16.25 6.32 7.02
CA GLY A 510 16.80 7.19 5.96
C GLY A 510 17.77 8.25 6.45
N ASP A 511 17.85 8.54 7.75
CA ASP A 511 18.78 9.50 8.31
C ASP A 511 20.04 8.85 8.88
N GLY A 512 21.17 9.50 8.68
CA GLY A 512 22.48 9.01 9.13
C GLY A 512 22.84 9.54 10.52
N ILE A 513 23.00 8.63 11.50
CA ILE A 513 23.58 8.98 12.79
C ILE A 513 25.08 9.21 12.61
N LYS A 514 25.58 10.40 12.90
CA LYS A 514 27.01 10.75 12.84
C LYS A 514 27.59 10.68 14.24
N LEU A 515 28.70 9.97 14.39
CA LEU A 515 29.40 9.85 15.66
C LEU A 515 30.45 10.97 15.80
N ASP A 516 30.54 11.57 16.98
CA ASP A 516 31.66 12.40 17.34
C ASP A 516 32.91 11.56 17.71
N ASP A 517 34.08 12.18 17.83
CA ASP A 517 35.34 11.47 18.10
C ASP A 517 35.37 10.82 19.47
N VAL A 518 34.68 11.38 20.47
CA VAL A 518 34.56 10.85 21.82
C VAL A 518 33.72 9.58 21.81
N ALA A 519 32.58 9.61 21.12
CA ALA A 519 31.69 8.50 20.94
C ALA A 519 32.42 7.32 20.22
N LYS A 520 33.22 7.62 19.19
CA LYS A 520 34.03 6.61 18.49
C LYS A 520 35.05 5.97 19.42
N ALA A 521 35.75 6.78 20.26
CA ALA A 521 36.73 6.29 21.25
C ALA A 521 36.06 5.46 22.36
N ALA A 522 34.80 5.75 22.68
CA ALA A 522 33.98 5.02 23.66
C ALA A 522 33.44 3.67 23.15
N GLY A 523 33.71 3.29 21.89
CA GLY A 523 33.24 2.04 21.31
C GLY A 523 32.16 2.20 20.23
N GLY A 524 31.80 3.45 19.88
CA GLY A 524 30.80 3.79 18.88
C GLY A 524 29.36 3.58 19.36
N LEU A 525 28.40 3.63 18.43
CA LEU A 525 26.98 3.54 18.76
C LEU A 525 26.63 2.12 19.22
N LYS A 526 26.03 2.02 20.42
CA LYS A 526 25.50 0.78 20.96
C LYS A 526 24.01 0.67 20.63
N ILE A 527 23.64 -0.43 19.99
CA ILE A 527 22.25 -0.78 19.66
C ILE A 527 21.72 -1.77 20.67
N ILE A 528 20.62 -1.43 21.33
CA ILE A 528 19.89 -2.31 22.24
C ILE A 528 18.50 -2.54 21.63
N GLY A 529 18.25 -3.75 21.10
CA GLY A 529 16.93 -4.18 20.69
C GLY A 529 16.17 -4.74 21.89
N THR A 530 14.99 -4.23 22.20
CA THR A 530 14.21 -4.71 23.36
C THR A 530 13.37 -5.93 23.08
N GLU A 531 13.23 -6.30 21.82
CA GLU A 531 12.53 -7.49 21.35
C GLU A 531 13.05 -7.85 19.95
N ARG A 532 12.85 -9.09 19.51
CA ARG A 532 13.00 -9.47 18.11
C ARG A 532 11.73 -9.15 17.35
N HIS A 533 11.89 -8.59 16.15
CA HIS A 533 10.78 -8.27 15.26
C HIS A 533 10.23 -9.51 14.56
N GLU A 534 9.09 -9.38 13.92
CA GLU A 534 8.49 -10.43 13.10
C GLU A 534 9.37 -10.85 11.91
N SER A 535 10.27 -9.98 11.47
CA SER A 535 11.17 -10.23 10.35
C SER A 535 12.63 -9.97 10.74
N ARG A 536 13.52 -10.91 10.36
CA ARG A 536 14.97 -10.78 10.51
C ARG A 536 15.53 -9.54 9.81
N ARG A 537 14.88 -9.13 8.74
CA ARG A 537 15.20 -7.95 7.98
C ARG A 537 15.13 -6.67 8.83
N ILE A 538 14.07 -6.51 9.59
CA ILE A 538 13.88 -5.36 10.49
C ILE A 538 14.95 -5.36 11.60
N ASP A 539 15.29 -6.51 12.16
CA ASP A 539 16.39 -6.65 13.12
C ASP A 539 17.71 -6.18 12.52
N ASN A 540 17.99 -6.57 11.27
CA ASN A 540 19.19 -6.17 10.55
C ASN A 540 19.20 -4.66 10.23
N GLN A 541 18.06 -4.05 9.97
CA GLN A 541 17.93 -2.59 9.81
C GLN A 541 18.27 -1.85 11.10
N LEU A 542 17.82 -2.37 12.26
CA LEU A 542 18.15 -1.80 13.55
C LEU A 542 19.66 -1.91 13.83
N ARG A 543 20.25 -3.10 13.65
CA ARG A 543 21.72 -3.30 13.77
C ARG A 543 22.49 -2.38 12.81
N GLY A 544 22.01 -2.21 11.58
CA GLY A 544 22.65 -1.40 10.54
C GLY A 544 22.70 0.10 10.84
N ARG A 545 22.09 0.56 11.92
CA ARG A 545 22.26 1.94 12.39
C ARG A 545 23.63 2.20 13.02
N SER A 546 24.32 1.18 13.44
CA SER A 546 25.68 1.20 14.01
C SER A 546 26.70 0.55 13.06
N GLY A 547 27.97 0.86 13.21
CA GLY A 547 29.08 0.29 12.45
C GLY A 547 29.12 0.75 10.98
N ARG A 548 28.80 2.02 10.71
CA ARG A 548 28.77 2.62 9.37
C ARG A 548 30.16 3.14 8.96
N GLN A 549 30.53 2.95 7.71
CA GLN A 549 31.78 3.47 7.12
C GLN A 549 33.05 3.13 7.93
N GLY A 550 33.09 1.94 8.57
CA GLY A 550 34.21 1.48 9.39
C GLY A 550 34.24 2.08 10.81
N ASP A 551 33.17 2.73 11.26
CA ASP A 551 33.04 3.16 12.65
C ASP A 551 32.85 1.94 13.56
N PRO A 552 33.35 1.96 14.81
CA PRO A 552 33.09 0.94 15.80
C PRO A 552 31.61 0.96 16.20
N GLY A 553 31.15 -0.10 16.84
CA GLY A 553 29.82 -0.21 17.37
C GLY A 553 29.48 -1.59 17.89
N GLU A 554 28.38 -1.68 18.61
CA GLU A 554 27.86 -2.92 19.18
C GLU A 554 26.37 -3.03 18.94
N ALA A 555 25.89 -4.28 18.85
CA ALA A 555 24.45 -4.54 18.76
C ALA A 555 24.08 -5.78 19.57
N ARG A 556 23.04 -5.67 20.40
CA ARG A 556 22.51 -6.78 21.19
C ARG A 556 20.98 -6.69 21.31
N PHE A 557 20.31 -7.84 21.26
CA PHE A 557 18.89 -7.96 21.52
C PHE A 557 18.63 -8.56 22.90
N TYR A 558 17.66 -8.00 23.61
CA TYR A 558 17.18 -8.42 24.91
C TYR A 558 15.78 -9.01 24.73
N ILE A 559 15.59 -10.28 25.06
CA ILE A 559 14.39 -11.04 24.74
C ILE A 559 13.81 -11.63 26.02
N SER A 560 12.49 -11.70 26.10
CA SER A 560 11.78 -12.42 27.15
C SER A 560 10.99 -13.60 26.56
N LEU A 561 10.82 -14.66 27.32
CA LEU A 561 9.92 -15.75 26.96
C LEU A 561 8.44 -15.31 26.92
N GLU A 562 8.12 -14.16 27.54
CA GLU A 562 6.79 -13.52 27.52
C GLU A 562 6.59 -12.60 26.31
N ASP A 563 7.59 -12.37 25.47
CA ASP A 563 7.46 -11.57 24.25
C ASP A 563 6.52 -12.24 23.26
N ASP A 564 5.75 -11.46 22.52
CA ASP A 564 4.69 -11.96 21.62
C ASP A 564 5.24 -12.96 20.59
N LEU A 565 6.42 -12.72 20.04
CA LEU A 565 7.09 -13.65 19.14
C LEU A 565 7.30 -15.05 19.79
N MET A 566 7.72 -15.07 21.06
CA MET A 566 7.97 -16.32 21.81
C MET A 566 6.66 -16.95 22.26
N ARG A 567 5.69 -16.17 22.69
CA ARG A 567 4.36 -16.64 23.13
C ARG A 567 3.57 -17.28 21.99
N LEU A 568 3.53 -16.63 20.80
CA LEU A 568 2.70 -17.08 19.69
C LEU A 568 3.36 -18.13 18.80
N PHE A 569 4.67 -18.10 18.67
CA PHE A 569 5.41 -18.95 17.72
C PHE A 569 6.53 -19.78 18.36
N GLY A 570 6.84 -19.53 19.64
CA GLY A 570 7.75 -20.37 20.41
C GLY A 570 7.10 -21.75 20.69
N SER A 571 7.87 -22.82 20.60
CA SER A 571 7.33 -24.15 20.92
C SER A 571 7.04 -24.25 22.41
N GLU A 572 5.85 -24.71 22.81
CA GLU A 572 5.48 -25.02 24.21
C GLU A 572 6.47 -25.98 24.86
N LYS A 573 7.10 -26.86 24.06
CA LYS A 573 8.16 -27.77 24.51
C LYS A 573 9.39 -26.99 25.00
N LEU A 574 9.77 -25.89 24.34
CA LEU A 574 10.87 -25.03 24.80
C LEU A 574 10.50 -24.35 26.12
N MET A 575 9.30 -23.81 26.24
CA MET A 575 8.79 -23.20 27.48
C MET A 575 8.80 -24.22 28.64
N GLY A 576 8.36 -25.45 28.38
CA GLY A 576 8.40 -26.56 29.36
C GLY A 576 9.81 -26.94 29.79
N ILE A 577 10.76 -27.01 28.88
CA ILE A 577 12.16 -27.32 29.17
C ILE A 577 12.77 -26.22 30.07
N PHE A 578 12.54 -24.94 29.78
CA PHE A 578 13.09 -23.85 30.60
C PHE A 578 12.49 -23.78 32.01
N LYS A 579 11.16 -23.98 32.13
CA LYS A 579 10.51 -24.10 33.44
C LYS A 579 11.07 -25.28 34.26
N SER A 580 11.45 -26.38 33.59
CA SER A 580 11.99 -27.57 34.27
C SER A 580 13.49 -27.45 34.63
N LEU A 581 14.25 -26.58 33.96
CA LEU A 581 15.66 -26.32 34.23
C LEU A 581 15.90 -25.44 35.45
N GLY A 582 14.85 -24.86 36.03
CA GLY A 582 14.93 -24.09 37.28
C GLY A 582 15.92 -22.93 37.22
N VAL A 583 15.93 -22.17 36.13
CA VAL A 583 16.82 -21.01 35.97
C VAL A 583 16.54 -20.00 37.08
N PRO A 584 17.55 -19.50 37.82
CA PRO A 584 17.36 -18.49 38.86
C PRO A 584 16.75 -17.19 38.29
N GLU A 585 15.99 -16.50 39.11
CA GLU A 585 15.47 -15.17 38.76
C GLU A 585 16.62 -14.18 38.49
N ASN A 586 16.49 -13.32 37.49
CA ASN A 586 17.45 -12.28 37.05
C ASN A 586 18.74 -12.82 36.40
N GLU A 587 18.85 -14.09 36.08
CA GLU A 587 20.00 -14.61 35.34
C GLU A 587 19.71 -14.64 33.82
N GLN A 588 20.70 -14.20 33.05
CA GLN A 588 20.67 -14.27 31.59
C GLN A 588 20.84 -15.74 31.15
N ILE A 589 19.96 -16.16 30.26
CA ILE A 589 20.03 -17.50 29.67
C ILE A 589 20.84 -17.40 28.38
N GLU A 590 22.04 -17.95 28.37
CA GLU A 590 22.87 -18.07 27.17
C GLU A 590 22.77 -19.50 26.59
N HIS A 591 22.01 -19.67 25.53
CA HIS A 591 21.97 -20.97 24.86
C HIS A 591 21.75 -20.82 23.36
N LYS A 592 22.66 -21.33 22.53
CA LYS A 592 22.58 -21.30 21.06
C LYS A 592 21.29 -21.91 20.49
N MET A 593 20.65 -22.82 21.23
CA MET A 593 19.35 -23.39 20.83
C MET A 593 18.22 -22.35 20.83
N LEU A 594 18.27 -21.36 21.73
CA LEU A 594 17.27 -20.30 21.80
C LEU A 594 17.34 -19.39 20.58
N SER A 595 18.52 -18.90 20.24
CA SER A 595 18.70 -18.07 19.04
C SER A 595 18.23 -18.81 17.79
N SER A 596 18.49 -20.12 17.69
CA SER A 596 17.98 -20.95 16.59
C SER A 596 16.45 -21.10 16.60
N ALA A 597 15.84 -21.21 17.78
CA ALA A 597 14.39 -21.32 17.92
C ALA A 597 13.68 -19.99 17.50
N ILE A 598 14.24 -18.85 17.93
CA ILE A 598 13.78 -17.52 17.57
C ILE A 598 13.86 -17.32 16.05
N GLU A 599 15.01 -17.67 15.44
CA GLU A 599 15.17 -17.58 13.98
C GLU A 599 14.17 -18.46 13.22
N LYS A 600 13.85 -19.65 13.73
CA LYS A 600 12.82 -20.51 13.14
C LYS A 600 11.42 -19.90 13.28
N ALA A 601 11.11 -19.27 14.42
CA ALA A 601 9.86 -18.58 14.63
C ALA A 601 9.71 -17.41 13.64
N GLN A 602 10.75 -16.57 13.50
CA GLN A 602 10.76 -15.48 12.52
C GLN A 602 10.56 -16.01 11.09
N LYS A 603 11.28 -17.06 10.67
CA LYS A 603 11.11 -17.69 9.35
C LYS A 603 9.68 -18.20 9.11
N LYS A 604 9.02 -18.72 10.15
CA LYS A 604 7.63 -19.15 10.03
C LYS A 604 6.69 -17.98 9.82
N ILE A 605 6.89 -16.86 10.52
CA ILE A 605 6.11 -15.64 10.35
C ILE A 605 6.36 -15.04 8.97
N GLU A 606 7.63 -14.90 8.57
CA GLU A 606 8.01 -14.43 7.23
C GLU A 606 7.30 -15.25 6.15
N GLY A 607 7.28 -16.58 6.28
CA GLY A 607 6.58 -17.46 5.35
C GLY A 607 5.07 -17.27 5.34
N ASN A 608 4.43 -17.09 6.50
CA ASN A 608 2.99 -16.80 6.59
C ASN A 608 2.67 -15.45 5.94
N ASN A 609 3.46 -14.43 6.24
CA ASN A 609 3.28 -13.09 5.66
C ASN A 609 3.46 -13.09 4.13
N TYR A 610 4.45 -13.85 3.63
CA TYR A 610 4.60 -14.08 2.18
C TYR A 610 3.37 -14.75 1.59
N GLY A 611 2.83 -15.78 2.26
CA GLY A 611 1.60 -16.46 1.85
C GLY A 611 0.41 -15.50 1.76
N ILE A 612 0.25 -14.59 2.72
CA ILE A 612 -0.81 -13.58 2.73
C ILE A 612 -0.65 -12.63 1.53
N ARG A 613 0.58 -12.10 1.29
CA ARG A 613 0.84 -11.21 0.15
C ARG A 613 0.64 -11.91 -1.19
N LYS A 614 1.04 -13.16 -1.30
CA LYS A 614 0.83 -13.98 -2.51
C LYS A 614 -0.65 -14.23 -2.78
N ASN A 615 -1.42 -14.56 -1.75
CA ASN A 615 -2.87 -14.73 -1.88
C ASN A 615 -3.55 -13.42 -2.31
N LEU A 616 -3.17 -12.30 -1.71
CA LEU A 616 -3.68 -10.99 -2.12
C LEU A 616 -3.40 -10.72 -3.60
N LEU A 617 -2.18 -11.02 -4.06
CA LEU A 617 -1.81 -10.85 -5.46
C LEU A 617 -2.60 -11.78 -6.38
N ASP A 618 -2.77 -13.06 -6.01
CA ASP A 618 -3.48 -14.06 -6.83
C ASP A 618 -4.95 -13.64 -7.06
N TYR A 619 -5.60 -13.05 -6.05
CA TYR A 619 -6.96 -12.49 -6.19
C TYR A 619 -6.97 -11.18 -6.98
N ASP A 620 -6.04 -10.25 -6.69
CA ASP A 620 -5.99 -8.97 -7.39
C ASP A 620 -5.52 -9.11 -8.85
N GLN A 621 -4.85 -10.21 -9.22
CA GLN A 621 -4.47 -10.47 -10.62
C GLN A 621 -5.70 -10.50 -11.53
N VAL A 622 -6.79 -11.11 -11.08
CA VAL A 622 -8.06 -11.15 -11.84
C VAL A 622 -8.61 -9.74 -12.01
N ASN A 623 -8.68 -9.00 -10.91
CA ASN A 623 -9.13 -7.60 -10.93
C ASN A 623 -8.22 -6.72 -11.80
N ASN A 624 -6.91 -7.01 -11.83
CA ASN A 624 -5.97 -6.26 -12.64
C ASN A 624 -6.17 -6.47 -14.14
N GLU A 625 -6.43 -7.70 -14.57
CA GLU A 625 -6.73 -8.01 -15.97
C GLU A 625 -7.99 -7.28 -16.43
N GLN A 626 -9.04 -7.30 -15.63
CA GLN A 626 -10.30 -6.58 -15.89
C GLN A 626 -10.09 -5.05 -15.89
N ARG A 627 -9.33 -4.54 -14.92
CA ARG A 627 -8.98 -3.12 -14.80
C ARG A 627 -8.25 -2.61 -16.03
N GLU A 628 -7.33 -3.38 -16.58
CA GLU A 628 -6.58 -2.99 -17.78
C GLU A 628 -7.48 -2.85 -19.00
N ILE A 629 -8.46 -3.74 -19.15
CA ILE A 629 -9.45 -3.67 -20.24
C ILE A 629 -10.26 -2.37 -20.09
N ILE A 630 -10.83 -2.13 -18.93
CA ILE A 630 -11.68 -0.95 -18.68
C ILE A 630 -10.88 0.35 -18.81
N TYR A 631 -9.69 0.42 -18.23
CA TYR A 631 -8.87 1.64 -18.28
C TYR A 631 -8.37 1.93 -19.68
N LYS A 632 -8.12 0.91 -20.49
CA LYS A 632 -7.77 1.08 -21.90
C LYS A 632 -8.94 1.66 -22.71
N GLU A 633 -10.13 1.11 -22.56
CA GLU A 633 -11.32 1.64 -23.24
C GLU A 633 -11.63 3.08 -22.78
N ARG A 634 -11.56 3.33 -21.49
CA ARG A 634 -11.70 4.65 -20.91
C ARG A 634 -10.68 5.65 -21.46
N ARG A 635 -9.43 5.21 -21.64
CA ARG A 635 -8.35 6.05 -22.20
C ARG A 635 -8.63 6.45 -23.65
N ARG A 636 -9.15 5.55 -24.48
CA ARG A 636 -9.54 5.84 -25.86
C ARG A 636 -10.59 6.98 -25.92
N VAL A 637 -11.56 6.91 -25.01
CA VAL A 637 -12.60 7.97 -24.90
C VAL A 637 -11.98 9.30 -24.47
N LEU A 638 -11.05 9.30 -23.49
CA LEU A 638 -10.34 10.51 -23.05
C LEU A 638 -9.44 11.10 -24.13
N ASP A 639 -8.80 10.26 -24.96
CA ASP A 639 -7.93 10.70 -26.04
C ASP A 639 -8.73 11.33 -27.21
N GLY A 640 -10.07 11.31 -27.14
CA GLY A 640 -10.95 11.96 -28.12
C GLY A 640 -11.19 11.13 -29.37
N GLU A 641 -10.97 9.80 -29.33
CA GLU A 641 -11.31 8.93 -30.43
C GLU A 641 -12.81 9.00 -30.74
N SER A 642 -13.17 8.87 -32.03
CA SER A 642 -14.56 8.71 -32.42
C SER A 642 -15.10 7.37 -31.93
N MET A 643 -16.17 7.40 -31.15
CA MET A 643 -16.78 6.19 -30.62
C MET A 643 -17.90 5.64 -31.50
N ARG A 644 -18.18 6.28 -32.65
CA ARG A 644 -19.28 5.92 -33.55
C ARG A 644 -19.32 4.45 -33.91
N ASP A 645 -18.21 3.90 -34.39
CA ASP A 645 -18.14 2.49 -34.77
C ASP A 645 -18.30 1.55 -33.57
N THR A 646 -17.80 1.96 -32.41
CA THR A 646 -17.98 1.24 -31.15
C THR A 646 -19.45 1.24 -30.73
N ILE A 647 -20.15 2.36 -30.87
CA ILE A 647 -21.58 2.48 -30.57
C ILE A 647 -22.42 1.62 -31.52
N PHE A 648 -22.13 1.62 -32.83
CA PHE A 648 -22.81 0.73 -33.78
C PHE A 648 -22.62 -0.74 -33.45
N LYS A 649 -21.42 -1.11 -33.03
CA LYS A 649 -21.17 -2.47 -32.55
C LYS A 649 -21.97 -2.79 -31.28
N MET A 650 -22.03 -1.88 -30.32
CA MET A 650 -22.84 -2.04 -29.11
C MET A 650 -24.33 -2.20 -29.42
N ILE A 651 -24.85 -1.44 -30.36
CA ILE A 651 -26.25 -1.58 -30.85
C ILE A 651 -26.47 -2.98 -31.43
N ALA A 652 -25.55 -3.44 -32.30
CA ALA A 652 -25.64 -4.75 -32.93
C ALA A 652 -25.56 -5.89 -31.92
N ASP A 653 -24.60 -5.84 -30.98
CA ASP A 653 -24.41 -6.84 -29.93
C ASP A 653 -25.60 -6.87 -28.96
N THR A 654 -26.16 -5.70 -28.60
CA THR A 654 -27.36 -5.62 -27.75
C THR A 654 -28.57 -6.27 -28.41
N ILE A 655 -28.75 -6.09 -29.72
CA ILE A 655 -29.84 -6.74 -30.46
C ILE A 655 -29.61 -8.27 -30.51
N ASP A 656 -28.37 -8.71 -30.81
CA ASP A 656 -28.04 -10.11 -30.87
C ASP A 656 -28.33 -10.82 -29.54
N ASN A 657 -27.83 -10.24 -28.44
CA ASN A 657 -28.01 -10.79 -27.10
C ASN A 657 -29.48 -10.82 -26.69
N THR A 658 -30.22 -9.73 -26.93
CA THR A 658 -31.65 -9.67 -26.56
C THR A 658 -32.49 -10.69 -27.37
N VAL A 659 -32.22 -10.82 -28.66
CA VAL A 659 -32.93 -11.82 -29.51
C VAL A 659 -32.54 -13.24 -29.11
N ASP A 660 -31.26 -13.49 -28.78
CA ASP A 660 -30.79 -14.81 -28.32
C ASP A 660 -31.39 -15.22 -26.97
N LEU A 661 -31.61 -14.27 -26.09
CA LEU A 661 -32.20 -14.50 -24.78
C LEU A 661 -33.69 -14.89 -24.90
N CYS A 662 -34.47 -14.17 -25.73
CA CYS A 662 -35.90 -14.39 -25.87
C CYS A 662 -36.24 -15.51 -26.85
N ILE A 663 -35.35 -15.82 -27.80
CA ILE A 663 -35.57 -16.81 -28.84
C ILE A 663 -34.48 -17.87 -28.84
N GLY A 664 -34.78 -19.07 -28.37
CA GLY A 664 -33.81 -20.19 -28.34
C GLY A 664 -33.35 -20.59 -29.74
N GLU A 665 -32.16 -21.25 -29.80
CA GLU A 665 -31.51 -21.63 -31.10
C GLU A 665 -32.33 -22.58 -31.96
N ASN A 666 -33.18 -23.46 -31.37
CA ASN A 666 -33.95 -24.48 -32.05
C ASN A 666 -35.47 -24.35 -31.85
N THR A 667 -35.92 -23.17 -31.48
CA THR A 667 -37.33 -22.91 -31.18
C THR A 667 -38.10 -22.66 -32.49
N GLU A 668 -39.28 -23.32 -32.69
CA GLU A 668 -40.15 -23.01 -33.83
C GLU A 668 -40.72 -21.59 -33.69
N GLN A 669 -40.93 -20.91 -34.81
CA GLN A 669 -41.47 -19.52 -34.84
C GLN A 669 -42.78 -19.32 -34.03
N SER A 670 -43.57 -20.39 -33.89
CA SER A 670 -44.79 -20.40 -33.11
C SER A 670 -44.55 -20.29 -31.60
N GLU A 671 -43.36 -20.62 -31.16
CA GLU A 671 -42.94 -20.65 -29.73
C GLU A 671 -42.13 -19.41 -29.31
N TRP A 672 -41.87 -18.48 -30.25
CA TRP A 672 -41.09 -17.28 -29.95
C TRP A 672 -41.87 -16.35 -29.02
N ASP A 673 -41.26 -15.97 -27.90
CA ASP A 673 -41.85 -14.97 -26.98
C ASP A 673 -41.65 -13.54 -27.51
N LEU A 674 -42.52 -13.14 -28.41
CA LEU A 674 -42.47 -11.80 -28.99
C LEU A 674 -42.90 -10.70 -28.00
N THR A 675 -43.57 -11.06 -26.92
CA THR A 675 -43.98 -10.08 -25.91
C THR A 675 -42.77 -9.67 -25.09
N GLU A 676 -42.04 -10.64 -24.55
CA GLU A 676 -40.83 -10.42 -23.81
C GLU A 676 -39.77 -9.71 -24.66
N LEU A 677 -39.58 -10.18 -25.92
CA LEU A 677 -38.64 -9.55 -26.86
C LEU A 677 -38.96 -8.06 -27.08
N ASN A 678 -40.25 -7.72 -27.29
CA ASN A 678 -40.65 -6.34 -27.48
C ASN A 678 -40.47 -5.49 -26.22
N GLU A 679 -40.82 -6.00 -25.06
CA GLU A 679 -40.63 -5.30 -23.80
C GLU A 679 -39.14 -4.98 -23.57
N MET A 680 -38.25 -5.94 -23.78
CA MET A 680 -36.81 -5.77 -23.64
C MET A 680 -36.26 -4.78 -24.69
N LEU A 681 -36.55 -4.96 -25.96
CA LEU A 681 -36.03 -4.08 -27.03
C LEU A 681 -36.50 -2.64 -26.88
N LEU A 682 -37.81 -2.44 -26.63
CA LEU A 682 -38.40 -1.10 -26.50
C LEU A 682 -37.92 -0.36 -25.26
N SER A 683 -37.52 -1.06 -24.22
CA SER A 683 -36.90 -0.46 -23.04
C SER A 683 -35.52 0.13 -23.34
N ILE A 684 -34.81 -0.39 -24.35
CA ILE A 684 -33.45 0.00 -24.72
C ILE A 684 -33.45 0.97 -25.90
N MET A 685 -34.19 0.66 -26.96
CA MET A 685 -34.18 1.41 -28.22
C MET A 685 -35.60 1.50 -28.85
N PRO A 686 -35.96 2.63 -29.49
CA PRO A 686 -37.30 2.85 -30.04
C PRO A 686 -37.50 2.18 -31.41
N VAL A 687 -37.17 0.91 -31.53
CA VAL A 687 -37.40 0.10 -32.74
C VAL A 687 -38.88 -0.22 -32.88
N LYS A 688 -39.33 -0.57 -34.09
CA LYS A 688 -40.72 -0.97 -34.29
C LYS A 688 -40.98 -2.32 -33.64
N ALA A 689 -42.13 -2.47 -32.99
CA ALA A 689 -42.53 -3.70 -32.37
C ALA A 689 -42.50 -4.88 -33.38
N VAL A 690 -41.95 -5.99 -32.92
CA VAL A 690 -41.90 -7.24 -33.66
C VAL A 690 -43.26 -7.92 -33.54
N THR A 691 -44.03 -7.95 -34.65
CA THR A 691 -45.35 -8.60 -34.72
C THR A 691 -45.25 -9.99 -35.33
N LYS A 692 -46.27 -10.85 -35.11
CA LYS A 692 -46.33 -12.20 -35.68
C LYS A 692 -46.28 -12.15 -37.21
N GLU A 693 -46.91 -11.14 -37.81
CA GLU A 693 -46.91 -10.95 -39.28
C GLU A 693 -45.52 -10.64 -39.84
N ARG A 694 -44.70 -9.93 -39.07
CA ARG A 694 -43.32 -9.58 -39.42
C ARG A 694 -42.39 -10.80 -39.42
N VAL A 695 -42.64 -11.76 -38.53
CA VAL A 695 -41.76 -12.92 -38.36
C VAL A 695 -42.22 -14.17 -39.14
N GLU A 696 -43.42 -14.21 -39.70
CA GLU A 696 -44.03 -15.39 -40.36
C GLU A 696 -43.18 -16.03 -41.47
N LYS A 697 -42.20 -15.31 -42.06
CA LYS A 697 -41.42 -15.78 -43.19
C LYS A 697 -39.92 -15.56 -43.05
N ILE A 698 -39.45 -15.18 -41.91
CA ILE A 698 -38.05 -14.85 -41.70
C ILE A 698 -37.41 -15.71 -40.63
N SER A 699 -36.14 -16.05 -40.81
CA SER A 699 -35.33 -16.74 -39.81
C SER A 699 -34.96 -15.82 -38.68
N LYS A 700 -34.51 -16.41 -37.56
CA LYS A 700 -33.96 -15.65 -36.42
C LYS A 700 -32.82 -14.69 -36.82
N ASN A 701 -31.92 -15.16 -37.71
CA ASN A 701 -30.80 -14.36 -38.22
C ASN A 701 -31.28 -13.18 -39.09
N GLU A 702 -32.32 -13.39 -39.92
CA GLU A 702 -32.92 -12.33 -40.71
C GLU A 702 -33.63 -11.32 -39.87
N LEU A 703 -34.27 -11.75 -38.77
CA LEU A 703 -34.87 -10.84 -37.80
C LEU A 703 -33.79 -9.97 -37.11
N LYS A 704 -32.69 -10.58 -36.64
CA LYS A 704 -31.54 -9.85 -36.10
C LYS A 704 -31.03 -8.77 -37.09
N GLN A 705 -30.83 -9.18 -38.35
CA GLN A 705 -30.32 -8.27 -39.38
C GLN A 705 -31.28 -7.09 -39.63
N GLN A 706 -32.58 -7.34 -39.73
CA GLN A 706 -33.58 -6.29 -39.91
C GLN A 706 -33.64 -5.32 -38.73
N LEU A 707 -33.54 -5.85 -37.50
CA LEU A 707 -33.52 -5.00 -36.29
C LEU A 707 -32.25 -4.15 -36.22
N LYS A 708 -31.11 -4.70 -36.61
CA LYS A 708 -29.84 -3.94 -36.67
C LYS A 708 -29.91 -2.81 -37.70
N GLU A 709 -30.41 -3.08 -38.88
CA GLU A 709 -30.57 -2.06 -39.95
C GLU A 709 -31.53 -0.96 -39.50
N GLU A 710 -32.63 -1.31 -38.85
CA GLU A 710 -33.59 -0.37 -38.29
C GLU A 710 -32.97 0.49 -37.19
N ALA A 711 -32.26 -0.12 -36.26
CA ALA A 711 -31.63 0.58 -35.15
C ALA A 711 -30.49 1.51 -35.62
N VAL A 712 -29.68 1.07 -36.59
CA VAL A 712 -28.66 1.94 -37.21
C VAL A 712 -29.30 3.14 -37.85
N LYS A 713 -30.38 2.96 -38.62
CA LYS A 713 -31.10 4.06 -39.27
C LYS A 713 -31.67 5.04 -38.22
N LEU A 714 -32.29 4.54 -37.15
CA LEU A 714 -32.78 5.38 -36.07
C LEU A 714 -31.67 6.17 -35.39
N TYR A 715 -30.48 5.57 -35.25
CA TYR A 715 -29.33 6.27 -34.68
C TYR A 715 -28.79 7.34 -35.63
N GLU A 716 -28.75 7.07 -36.95
CA GLU A 716 -28.37 8.08 -37.96
C GLU A 716 -29.37 9.23 -38.02
N GLU A 717 -30.68 8.97 -37.87
CA GLU A 717 -31.72 9.99 -37.71
C GLU A 717 -31.46 10.83 -36.45
N LYS A 718 -31.01 10.17 -35.35
CA LYS A 718 -30.62 10.83 -34.10
C LYS A 718 -29.39 11.73 -34.28
N GLU A 719 -28.36 11.24 -35.00
CA GLU A 719 -27.18 12.05 -35.35
C GLU A 719 -27.56 13.32 -36.10
N ALA A 720 -28.54 13.23 -37.01
CA ALA A 720 -29.03 14.38 -37.81
C ALA A 720 -29.80 15.42 -37.00
N GLU A 721 -30.27 15.13 -35.80
CA GLU A 721 -30.89 16.11 -34.89
C GLU A 721 -29.86 17.13 -34.35
N PHE A 722 -28.55 16.84 -34.42
CA PHE A 722 -27.50 17.71 -33.88
C PHE A 722 -26.98 18.68 -34.96
N PRO A 723 -26.85 19.99 -34.65
CA PRO A 723 -26.36 20.97 -35.60
C PRO A 723 -24.92 20.78 -36.05
N GLU A 724 -24.08 20.20 -35.16
CA GLU A 724 -22.65 19.96 -35.40
C GLU A 724 -22.32 18.49 -35.05
N GLU A 725 -21.61 17.81 -35.93
CA GLU A 725 -21.20 16.42 -35.73
C GLU A 725 -20.40 16.25 -34.43
N GLU A 726 -19.56 17.21 -34.07
CA GLU A 726 -18.76 17.12 -32.83
C GLU A 726 -19.62 17.09 -31.56
N GLN A 727 -20.80 17.65 -31.58
CA GLN A 727 -21.72 17.64 -30.42
C GLN A 727 -22.22 16.22 -30.11
N ILE A 728 -22.58 15.45 -31.11
CA ILE A 728 -23.02 14.08 -30.91
C ILE A 728 -21.80 13.20 -30.53
N ARG A 729 -20.61 13.46 -31.11
CA ARG A 729 -19.39 12.72 -30.73
C ARG A 729 -19.02 13.01 -29.29
N GLU A 730 -19.17 14.24 -28.81
CA GLU A 730 -18.93 14.55 -27.39
C GLU A 730 -20.02 13.92 -26.48
N LEU A 731 -21.26 13.88 -26.92
CA LEU A 731 -22.33 13.20 -26.18
C LEU A 731 -22.03 11.69 -26.04
N GLU A 732 -21.57 11.03 -27.10
CA GLU A 732 -21.17 9.63 -27.07
C GLU A 732 -20.07 9.40 -26.02
N ARG A 733 -19.06 10.28 -26.01
CA ARG A 733 -17.95 10.21 -25.03
C ARG A 733 -18.45 10.43 -23.60
N VAL A 734 -19.30 11.41 -23.37
CA VAL A 734 -19.87 11.72 -22.05
C VAL A 734 -20.71 10.56 -21.52
N VAL A 735 -21.60 10.03 -22.34
CA VAL A 735 -22.47 8.91 -21.95
C VAL A 735 -21.63 7.68 -21.65
N LEU A 736 -20.70 7.33 -22.53
CA LEU A 736 -19.86 6.14 -22.39
C LEU A 736 -18.98 6.22 -21.14
N LEU A 737 -18.32 7.35 -20.88
CA LEU A 737 -17.53 7.56 -19.66
C LEU A 737 -18.39 7.40 -18.40
N LYS A 738 -19.55 8.03 -18.38
CA LYS A 738 -20.47 7.99 -17.24
C LYS A 738 -20.92 6.57 -16.92
N VAL A 739 -21.30 5.81 -17.95
CA VAL A 739 -21.76 4.42 -17.80
C VAL A 739 -20.60 3.52 -17.37
N ILE A 740 -19.44 3.62 -18.02
CA ILE A 740 -18.25 2.83 -17.67
C ILE A 740 -17.87 3.08 -16.20
N ASP A 741 -17.77 4.35 -15.80
CA ASP A 741 -17.35 4.70 -14.44
C ASP A 741 -18.33 4.17 -13.39
N GLN A 742 -19.65 4.32 -13.65
CA GLN A 742 -20.67 3.81 -12.73
C GLN A 742 -20.59 2.28 -12.58
N LYS A 743 -20.61 1.56 -13.70
CA LYS A 743 -20.63 0.09 -13.70
C LYS A 743 -19.33 -0.50 -13.16
N TRP A 744 -18.20 0.13 -13.48
CA TRP A 744 -16.91 -0.30 -12.97
C TRP A 744 -16.79 -0.13 -11.45
N MET A 745 -17.26 0.98 -10.89
CA MET A 745 -17.28 1.18 -9.45
C MET A 745 -18.21 0.19 -8.72
N ASP A 746 -19.34 -0.13 -9.32
CA ASP A 746 -20.24 -1.14 -8.77
C ASP A 746 -19.59 -2.52 -8.81
N HIS A 747 -18.97 -2.87 -9.93
CA HIS A 747 -18.28 -4.14 -10.11
C HIS A 747 -17.10 -4.34 -9.14
N ILE A 748 -16.30 -3.30 -8.85
CA ILE A 748 -15.22 -3.38 -7.84
C ILE A 748 -15.80 -3.75 -6.47
N ASP A 749 -16.92 -3.14 -6.08
CA ASP A 749 -17.58 -3.42 -4.81
C ASP A 749 -18.11 -4.86 -4.75
N ASP A 750 -18.72 -5.34 -5.84
CA ASP A 750 -19.20 -6.72 -5.97
C ASP A 750 -18.05 -7.73 -5.93
N MET A 751 -16.91 -7.42 -6.55
CA MET A 751 -15.71 -8.24 -6.51
C MET A 751 -15.08 -8.31 -5.12
N ASP A 752 -15.12 -7.24 -4.34
CA ASP A 752 -14.69 -7.24 -2.95
C ASP A 752 -15.61 -8.13 -2.09
N GLN A 753 -16.93 -8.08 -2.29
CA GLN A 753 -17.89 -8.96 -1.62
C GLN A 753 -17.69 -10.43 -2.01
N LEU A 754 -17.49 -10.72 -3.30
CA LEU A 754 -17.18 -12.07 -3.78
C LEU A 754 -15.94 -12.63 -3.09
N ARG A 755 -14.88 -11.84 -2.97
CA ARG A 755 -13.62 -12.27 -2.33
C ARG A 755 -13.82 -12.63 -0.86
N GLU A 756 -14.67 -11.91 -0.14
CA GLU A 756 -14.96 -12.21 1.26
C GLU A 756 -15.77 -13.49 1.44
N GLY A 757 -16.72 -13.76 0.53
CA GLY A 757 -17.61 -14.93 0.59
C GLY A 757 -16.99 -16.22 0.02
N ILE A 758 -16.04 -16.11 -0.92
CA ILE A 758 -15.56 -17.27 -1.71
C ILE A 758 -14.83 -18.32 -0.87
N GLY A 759 -14.28 -17.94 0.29
CA GLY A 759 -13.60 -18.85 1.22
C GLY A 759 -14.50 -19.99 1.71
N LEU A 760 -15.79 -19.79 1.73
CA LEU A 760 -16.78 -20.81 2.12
C LEU A 760 -16.89 -21.97 1.12
N GLN A 761 -16.49 -21.76 -0.15
CA GLN A 761 -16.48 -22.81 -1.16
C GLN A 761 -15.48 -23.95 -0.85
N ALA A 762 -14.49 -23.68 0.02
CA ALA A 762 -13.57 -24.71 0.48
C ALA A 762 -14.27 -25.82 1.27
N TYR A 763 -15.37 -25.54 1.96
CA TYR A 763 -16.20 -26.54 2.62
C TYR A 763 -16.84 -27.53 1.63
N GLY A 764 -17.11 -27.08 0.39
CA GLY A 764 -17.58 -27.91 -0.72
C GLY A 764 -16.44 -28.66 -1.45
N GLN A 765 -15.21 -28.69 -0.91
CA GLN A 765 -14.01 -29.29 -1.55
C GLN A 765 -13.67 -28.66 -2.91
N ARG A 766 -14.06 -27.41 -3.15
CA ARG A 766 -13.70 -26.64 -4.34
C ARG A 766 -12.54 -25.71 -4.02
N ASP A 767 -11.64 -25.50 -4.99
CA ASP A 767 -10.55 -24.53 -4.82
C ASP A 767 -11.13 -23.09 -4.88
N PRO A 768 -11.08 -22.33 -3.77
CA PRO A 768 -11.64 -20.97 -3.75
C PRO A 768 -11.07 -20.04 -4.80
N LYS A 769 -9.81 -20.23 -5.24
CA LYS A 769 -9.18 -19.40 -6.26
C LYS A 769 -9.75 -19.68 -7.64
N VAL A 770 -10.05 -20.93 -7.93
CA VAL A 770 -10.66 -21.32 -9.22
C VAL A 770 -12.09 -20.81 -9.28
N GLU A 771 -12.87 -21.05 -8.23
CA GLU A 771 -14.27 -20.56 -8.14
C GLU A 771 -14.32 -19.03 -8.23
N TYR A 772 -13.40 -18.33 -7.56
CA TYR A 772 -13.30 -16.88 -7.66
C TYR A 772 -13.06 -16.41 -9.10
N LYS A 773 -12.13 -17.05 -9.83
CA LYS A 773 -11.83 -16.70 -11.21
C LYS A 773 -13.03 -16.91 -12.12
N MET A 774 -13.76 -18.01 -11.94
CA MET A 774 -14.95 -18.31 -12.72
C MET A 774 -16.06 -17.30 -12.47
N ALA A 775 -16.41 -17.09 -11.20
CA ALA A 775 -17.45 -16.12 -10.83
C ALA A 775 -17.08 -14.68 -11.26
N ALA A 776 -15.82 -14.30 -11.10
CA ALA A 776 -15.30 -13.01 -11.52
C ALA A 776 -15.40 -12.80 -13.04
N TYR A 777 -15.17 -13.86 -13.82
CA TYR A 777 -15.31 -13.80 -15.27
C TYR A 777 -16.76 -13.59 -15.68
N ASP A 778 -17.68 -14.32 -15.07
CA ASP A 778 -19.11 -14.20 -15.37
C ASP A 778 -19.63 -12.82 -15.01
N MET A 779 -19.33 -12.33 -13.80
CA MET A 779 -19.69 -10.98 -13.34
C MET A 779 -19.12 -9.87 -14.25
N PHE A 780 -17.90 -10.06 -14.76
CA PHE A 780 -17.28 -9.08 -15.65
C PHE A 780 -17.98 -9.03 -17.01
N ASN A 781 -18.36 -10.18 -17.57
CA ASN A 781 -19.12 -10.24 -18.81
C ASN A 781 -20.51 -9.61 -18.65
N GLU A 782 -21.22 -9.90 -17.57
CA GLU A 782 -22.50 -9.25 -17.24
C GLU A 782 -22.36 -7.73 -17.13
N MET A 783 -21.28 -7.26 -16.51
CA MET A 783 -20.99 -5.83 -16.43
C MET A 783 -20.75 -5.22 -17.82
N LEU A 784 -19.98 -5.88 -18.70
CA LEU A 784 -19.72 -5.40 -20.06
C LEU A 784 -21.01 -5.32 -20.88
N GLU A 785 -21.88 -6.32 -20.79
CA GLU A 785 -23.21 -6.32 -21.43
C GLU A 785 -24.07 -5.18 -20.88
N SER A 786 -24.06 -4.98 -19.57
CA SER A 786 -24.78 -3.87 -18.95
C SER A 786 -24.25 -2.49 -19.39
N ILE A 787 -22.93 -2.35 -19.60
CA ILE A 787 -22.35 -1.11 -20.16
C ILE A 787 -22.88 -0.87 -21.58
N GLN A 788 -22.93 -1.91 -22.42
CA GLN A 788 -23.44 -1.80 -23.78
C GLN A 788 -24.92 -1.38 -23.79
N GLN A 789 -25.76 -2.09 -23.03
CA GLN A 789 -27.21 -1.82 -22.97
C GLN A 789 -27.52 -0.43 -22.43
N ASP A 790 -26.88 -0.04 -21.31
CA ASP A 790 -27.14 1.27 -20.71
C ASP A 790 -26.62 2.43 -21.58
N THR A 791 -25.48 2.22 -22.26
CA THR A 791 -24.95 3.23 -23.22
C THR A 791 -25.92 3.42 -24.38
N VAL A 792 -26.36 2.32 -25.01
CA VAL A 792 -27.32 2.36 -26.12
C VAL A 792 -28.62 3.00 -25.66
N ARG A 793 -29.16 2.56 -24.53
CA ARG A 793 -30.39 3.10 -23.97
C ARG A 793 -30.32 4.61 -23.74
N LEU A 794 -29.26 5.11 -23.11
CA LEU A 794 -29.08 6.52 -22.85
C LEU A 794 -28.95 7.32 -24.13
N LEU A 795 -28.17 6.87 -25.10
CA LEU A 795 -27.97 7.57 -26.37
C LEU A 795 -29.26 7.72 -27.19
N PHE A 796 -30.16 6.72 -27.20
CA PHE A 796 -31.45 6.83 -27.87
C PHE A 796 -32.44 7.74 -27.12
N HIS A 797 -32.40 7.82 -25.78
CA HIS A 797 -33.40 8.52 -24.98
C HIS A 797 -32.99 9.94 -24.56
N VAL A 798 -31.71 10.29 -24.62
CA VAL A 798 -31.25 11.65 -24.27
C VAL A 798 -31.76 12.66 -25.25
N ARG A 799 -32.41 13.72 -24.74
CA ARG A 799 -32.80 14.94 -25.49
C ARG A 799 -31.91 16.07 -25.05
N VAL A 800 -31.27 16.73 -26.02
CA VAL A 800 -30.34 17.83 -25.72
C VAL A 800 -31.13 19.12 -25.68
N GLU A 801 -31.37 19.64 -24.49
CA GLU A 801 -31.91 20.97 -24.26
C GLU A 801 -30.83 22.00 -23.89
N GLN A 802 -29.64 21.59 -23.53
CA GLN A 802 -28.53 22.42 -23.05
C GLN A 802 -27.14 21.88 -23.46
N LYS A 803 -26.09 22.66 -23.20
CA LYS A 803 -24.69 22.32 -23.44
C LYS A 803 -24.30 21.02 -22.74
N VAL A 804 -23.77 20.06 -23.46
CA VAL A 804 -23.32 18.77 -22.91
C VAL A 804 -22.06 19.01 -22.10
N GLU A 805 -22.10 18.73 -20.79
CA GLU A 805 -20.95 18.79 -19.90
C GLU A 805 -20.69 17.43 -19.25
N ARG A 806 -19.43 17.07 -19.09
CA ARG A 806 -19.04 15.85 -18.40
C ARG A 806 -19.23 16.02 -16.89
N GLU A 807 -19.87 15.04 -16.25
CA GLU A 807 -20.08 15.03 -14.82
C GLU A 807 -19.24 13.89 -14.18
N GLN A 808 -18.50 14.21 -13.13
CA GLN A 808 -17.73 13.21 -12.41
C GLN A 808 -18.65 12.38 -11.52
N VAL A 809 -18.78 11.10 -11.82
CA VAL A 809 -19.60 10.15 -11.07
C VAL A 809 -18.94 9.82 -9.72
N ALA A 810 -17.63 9.66 -9.70
CA ALA A 810 -16.87 9.32 -8.53
C ALA A 810 -16.69 10.52 -7.58
N LYS A 811 -17.36 10.51 -6.43
CA LYS A 811 -17.15 11.49 -5.35
C LYS A 811 -16.22 10.89 -4.31
N VAL A 812 -14.94 11.16 -4.46
CA VAL A 812 -13.89 10.69 -3.54
C VAL A 812 -14.09 11.31 -2.16
N THR A 813 -14.07 10.50 -1.11
CA THR A 813 -14.17 10.94 0.29
C THR A 813 -12.87 10.74 1.07
N GLY A 814 -11.96 9.89 0.58
CA GLY A 814 -10.68 9.65 1.20
C GLY A 814 -9.91 8.50 0.55
N THR A 815 -8.70 8.29 1.01
CA THR A 815 -7.84 7.17 0.65
C THR A 815 -7.52 6.34 1.91
N ASN A 816 -7.17 5.07 1.75
CA ASN A 816 -6.88 4.19 2.88
C ASN A 816 -5.49 4.41 3.51
N LYS A 817 -4.67 5.26 2.91
CA LYS A 817 -3.31 5.58 3.37
C LYS A 817 -3.05 7.09 3.47
N ASP A 818 -4.10 7.88 3.74
CA ASP A 818 -3.95 9.33 3.95
C ASP A 818 -2.99 9.60 5.12
N GLU A 819 -1.77 9.96 4.79
CA GLU A 819 -0.77 10.51 5.71
C GLU A 819 -1.06 12.00 5.96
N SER A 820 -2.28 12.38 6.32
CA SER A 820 -2.53 13.72 6.79
C SER A 820 -1.80 13.87 8.13
N GLY A 821 -0.61 14.46 8.07
CA GLY A 821 0.06 14.98 9.27
C GLY A 821 -0.90 15.82 10.09
N PRO A 822 -0.61 16.14 11.36
CA PRO A 822 -1.50 16.90 12.22
C PRO A 822 -1.92 18.16 11.46
N ARG A 823 -3.20 18.23 11.10
CA ARG A 823 -3.77 19.45 10.52
C ARG A 823 -3.35 20.57 11.45
N LYS A 824 -2.66 21.59 10.93
CA LYS A 824 -2.37 22.82 11.69
C LYS A 824 -3.64 23.13 12.47
N PRO A 825 -3.57 23.36 13.76
CA PRO A 825 -4.77 23.63 14.55
C PRO A 825 -5.53 24.73 13.83
N VAL A 826 -6.73 24.39 13.38
CA VAL A 826 -7.61 25.37 12.74
C VAL A 826 -7.79 26.46 13.78
N GLN A 827 -7.17 27.61 13.56
CA GLN A 827 -7.46 28.78 14.37
C GLN A 827 -8.93 29.05 14.15
N ARG A 828 -9.75 28.67 15.14
CA ARG A 828 -11.15 29.03 15.11
C ARG A 828 -11.19 30.55 15.00
N ALA A 829 -11.82 31.05 13.98
CA ALA A 829 -12.03 32.50 13.78
C ALA A 829 -12.82 33.12 14.91
N GLU A 830 -13.48 32.30 15.75
CA GLU A 830 -14.21 32.76 16.96
C GLU A 830 -13.63 32.11 18.22
N ARG A 831 -13.26 32.93 19.14
CA ARG A 831 -12.80 32.55 20.47
C ARG A 831 -13.92 31.82 21.21
N LYS A 832 -13.69 30.58 21.63
CA LYS A 832 -14.66 29.80 22.41
C LYS A 832 -14.93 30.55 23.76
N ILE A 833 -16.16 31.02 23.92
CA ILE A 833 -16.58 31.78 25.10
C ILE A 833 -16.95 30.78 26.20
N TYR A 834 -16.26 30.84 27.31
CA TYR A 834 -16.55 29.97 28.45
C TYR A 834 -17.62 30.59 29.34
N PRO A 835 -18.35 29.80 30.17
CA PRO A 835 -19.44 30.27 31.02
C PRO A 835 -19.08 31.44 31.93
N ASN A 836 -17.83 31.59 32.33
CA ASN A 836 -17.35 32.62 33.21
C ASN A 836 -16.69 33.83 32.52
N ASP A 837 -16.55 33.77 31.18
CA ASP A 837 -15.97 34.88 30.42
C ASP A 837 -16.94 36.07 30.33
N PRO A 838 -16.44 37.30 30.10
CA PRO A 838 -17.29 38.44 29.83
C PRO A 838 -18.18 38.20 28.61
N CYS A 839 -19.46 38.56 28.71
CA CYS A 839 -20.38 38.35 27.60
C CYS A 839 -20.04 39.22 26.40
N PRO A 840 -19.97 38.66 25.16
CA PRO A 840 -19.62 39.42 23.95
C PRO A 840 -20.66 40.49 23.58
N CYS A 841 -21.87 40.47 24.18
CA CYS A 841 -22.87 41.51 23.97
C CYS A 841 -22.56 42.87 24.64
N GLY A 842 -21.42 42.98 25.32
CA GLY A 842 -21.02 44.23 25.99
C GLY A 842 -21.73 44.56 27.32
N SER A 843 -22.53 43.63 27.87
CA SER A 843 -23.31 43.85 29.10
C SER A 843 -22.49 43.88 30.41
N GLY A 844 -21.19 43.60 30.36
CA GLY A 844 -20.32 43.51 31.54
C GLY A 844 -20.58 42.31 32.46
N LYS A 845 -21.56 41.46 32.13
CA LYS A 845 -21.91 40.22 32.86
C LYS A 845 -21.18 39.00 32.31
N LYS A 846 -21.02 37.98 33.16
CA LYS A 846 -20.49 36.68 32.72
C LYS A 846 -21.43 36.02 31.69
N TYR A 847 -20.88 35.32 30.69
CA TYR A 847 -21.67 34.72 29.60
C TYR A 847 -22.82 33.85 30.10
N LYS A 848 -22.61 33.01 31.12
CA LYS A 848 -23.65 32.18 31.77
C LYS A 848 -24.79 32.97 32.43
N GLN A 849 -24.57 34.24 32.72
CA GLN A 849 -25.55 35.12 33.35
C GLN A 849 -26.22 36.09 32.36
N CYS A 850 -25.85 36.02 31.09
CA CYS A 850 -26.35 36.85 30.01
C CYS A 850 -26.78 36.02 28.82
N CYS A 851 -26.11 36.10 27.69
CA CYS A 851 -26.50 35.40 26.44
C CYS A 851 -26.35 33.89 26.53
N GLY A 852 -25.58 33.33 27.44
CA GLY A 852 -25.43 31.90 27.68
C GLY A 852 -26.43 31.32 28.71
N ARG A 853 -27.43 32.06 29.11
CA ARG A 853 -28.49 31.56 30.02
C ARG A 853 -29.48 30.73 29.25
N LYS A 854 -29.54 29.41 29.50
CA LYS A 854 -30.61 28.58 28.95
C LYS A 854 -31.96 29.07 29.43
N PRO A 855 -32.97 29.26 28.59
CA PRO A 855 -34.33 29.51 29.06
C PRO A 855 -34.79 28.31 29.90
N VAL A 856 -35.38 28.59 31.09
CA VAL A 856 -35.96 27.59 32.00
C VAL A 856 -37.25 27.03 31.36
#